data_d74f7bd18048077627c44e987524848a
#
_entry.id   d74f7bd18048077627c44e987524848a
#
_cell.length_a   1.000
_cell.length_b   1.000
_cell.length_c   1.000
_cell.angle_alpha   90.00
_cell.angle_beta   90.00
_cell.angle_gamma   90.00
#
_symmetry.space_group_name_H-M   'P 1'
#
loop_
_entity.id
_entity.type
_entity.pdbx_description
1 polymer ?
#
loop_
_entity_poly.entity_id
_entity_poly.type
_entity_poly.pdbx_seq_one_letter_code
_entity_poly.pdbx_strand_id
1 'polypeptide(L)'
;MKYETSYDSFYPDAERSYLVYSPSENNYLGVSSPVLSEYIREHCPQVEYVTRSFQSSSMNYQADNVLMNAPEFIPVDSAFQGIFPQTILYGRKLMDTYDIILSESFARKYFGEPQKALETVLVQTARAGFYLPEPQHLKVVGIMADAPQNANMVYPGYYLDMSSAPSNLYEPNRWNAEMAFTHVKLKEGYSQEEFTDHLNTSLHQLDFLIEKTFKAVPLYQKHFEFASEESFSYSAISMFTMATLLLLCCVLFNFMNLFLNRYYQRAREVKLRKSVGANNLKLVCQVMIEILSHGIWGFLLCGCLIETTVPFFEETFSITIQMDVLWKEYVQVIITTAIVMLLLLLFPALQFIRSAGRQLMGNRPQTHNRTLVRRIGLSVQLIICLFFFASASSLYRQLRFMNHTDMGMETDNIIELMISGFEQNGKDLLEDVKRLPMVEKHTTASDYLISKKGLYLQDNVEWDGKTEAQKEVKIAQLELQENGWDMFRFRLIEGRGFEESDWQPSGNQPKDPITGKPVLNRIVINESAVTAMQMEQPVGKRIRISTGIFGPNGLENHYTDYEIIGVIKDFHTQGMKAETQPAIVMQNFRFVRPINYFQVTQGTEQAALKAINELAEKHGWEYNKNNTPPQILTDKIKELNKSETATFRLFSILTFLCVLISLFGIFAISASTVGQRRKEIAVRKVMGATAKNVVDMFFREYIWLVGIAAIVAFPFFYYTISRWLEQFAYHIHISIGIYLALACITVVLVLLTVCNQVIQAANENPADVVKSE
;
A
#
# COMPACT_ATOMS: atom_id res chain seq x y z
N MET A 1 -6.79 -4.56 -9.11
CA MET A 1 -7.53 -3.31 -9.36
C MET A 1 -8.99 -3.39 -9.01
N LYS A 2 -9.81 -4.18 -9.74
CA LYS A 2 -11.25 -4.26 -9.44
C LYS A 2 -11.53 -4.71 -8.01
N TYR A 3 -10.73 -5.61 -7.47
CA TYR A 3 -10.78 -6.01 -6.08
C TYR A 3 -10.55 -4.82 -5.14
N GLU A 4 -9.44 -4.10 -5.30
CA GLU A 4 -9.08 -2.94 -4.46
C GLU A 4 -10.10 -1.78 -4.56
N THR A 5 -10.70 -1.58 -5.74
CA THR A 5 -11.70 -0.52 -5.94
C THR A 5 -13.12 -0.95 -5.60
N SER A 6 -13.34 -2.21 -5.19
CA SER A 6 -14.66 -2.75 -4.86
C SER A 6 -14.91 -2.91 -3.36
N TYR A 7 -13.99 -2.42 -2.52
CA TYR A 7 -14.19 -2.45 -1.07
C TYR A 7 -15.50 -1.78 -0.68
N ASP A 8 -16.28 -2.45 0.17
CA ASP A 8 -17.60 -2.04 0.68
C ASP A 8 -18.65 -1.68 -0.39
N SER A 9 -18.34 -1.83 -1.69
CA SER A 9 -19.28 -1.52 -2.78
C SER A 9 -20.46 -2.49 -2.88
N PHE A 10 -20.42 -3.61 -2.17
CA PHE A 10 -21.48 -4.62 -2.11
C PHE A 10 -22.60 -4.24 -1.14
N TYR A 11 -22.40 -3.25 -0.27
CA TYR A 11 -23.46 -2.74 0.59
C TYR A 11 -24.51 -1.99 -0.24
N PRO A 12 -25.79 -2.14 0.07
CA PRO A 12 -26.83 -1.34 -0.56
C PRO A 12 -26.56 0.15 -0.33
N ASP A 13 -26.67 0.94 -1.41
CA ASP A 13 -26.45 2.40 -1.34
C ASP A 13 -25.05 2.83 -0.86
N ALA A 14 -24.02 2.02 -1.12
CA ALA A 14 -22.64 2.36 -0.74
C ALA A 14 -22.17 3.71 -1.32
N GLU A 15 -22.71 4.11 -2.47
CA GLU A 15 -22.42 5.42 -3.10
C GLU A 15 -22.99 6.62 -2.31
N ARG A 16 -24.01 6.39 -1.48
CA ARG A 16 -24.62 7.40 -0.61
C ARG A 16 -24.21 7.27 0.86
N SER A 17 -23.31 6.34 1.17
CA SER A 17 -22.86 6.02 2.52
C SER A 17 -21.42 6.48 2.75
N TYR A 18 -21.19 7.18 3.87
CA TYR A 18 -19.94 7.87 4.16
C TYR A 18 -19.47 7.60 5.60
N LEU A 19 -18.15 7.59 5.79
CA LEU A 19 -17.52 7.71 7.11
C LEU A 19 -17.25 9.19 7.39
N VAL A 20 -17.67 9.68 8.57
CA VAL A 20 -17.47 11.07 8.99
C VAL A 20 -16.42 11.12 10.10
N TYR A 21 -15.36 11.89 9.88
CA TYR A 21 -14.26 12.03 10.83
C TYR A 21 -13.64 13.43 10.77
N SER A 22 -12.86 13.78 11.78
CA SER A 22 -12.02 14.98 11.77
C SER A 22 -10.58 14.59 11.42
N PRO A 23 -10.00 15.14 10.35
CA PRO A 23 -8.60 14.88 10.00
C PRO A 23 -7.67 15.40 11.10
N SER A 24 -6.83 14.54 11.63
CA SER A 24 -5.74 14.88 12.53
C SER A 24 -4.59 13.90 12.34
N GLU A 25 -3.39 14.29 12.73
CA GLU A 25 -2.19 13.45 12.57
C GLU A 25 -2.30 12.10 13.31
N ASN A 26 -3.06 12.06 14.40
CA ASN A 26 -3.29 10.85 15.18
C ASN A 26 -4.53 10.05 14.73
N ASN A 27 -5.38 10.62 13.87
CA ASN A 27 -6.65 9.99 13.45
C ASN A 27 -6.47 9.14 12.18
N TYR A 28 -5.62 8.14 12.24
CA TYR A 28 -5.34 7.20 11.16
C TYR A 28 -6.42 6.11 10.98
N LEU A 29 -7.43 6.06 11.85
CA LEU A 29 -8.54 5.11 11.76
C LEU A 29 -9.83 5.75 11.23
N GLY A 30 -9.91 7.07 11.18
CA GLY A 30 -11.13 7.78 10.83
C GLY A 30 -12.17 7.73 11.95
N VAL A 31 -11.73 7.74 13.20
CA VAL A 31 -12.62 7.81 14.35
C VAL A 31 -13.07 9.24 14.63
N SER A 32 -14.20 9.37 15.29
CA SER A 32 -14.78 10.63 15.70
C SER A 32 -15.29 10.56 17.14
N SER A 33 -15.75 11.66 17.67
CA SER A 33 -16.43 11.66 18.94
C SER A 33 -17.76 10.89 18.86
N PRO A 34 -18.12 10.07 19.86
CA PRO A 34 -19.44 9.43 19.95
C PRO A 34 -20.62 10.42 19.89
N VAL A 35 -20.40 11.68 20.31
CA VAL A 35 -21.40 12.77 20.30
C VAL A 35 -21.77 13.17 18.88
N LEU A 36 -20.84 13.06 17.93
CA LEU A 36 -21.02 13.50 16.55
C LEU A 36 -22.25 12.82 15.89
N SER A 37 -22.47 11.53 16.13
CA SER A 37 -23.59 10.80 15.55
C SER A 37 -24.94 11.35 15.99
N GLU A 38 -25.07 11.77 17.25
CA GLU A 38 -26.29 12.38 17.80
C GLU A 38 -26.49 13.78 17.26
N TYR A 39 -25.42 14.58 17.22
CA TYR A 39 -25.48 15.92 16.65
C TYR A 39 -25.92 15.88 15.18
N ILE A 40 -25.37 14.97 14.37
CA ILE A 40 -25.78 14.80 12.97
C ILE A 40 -27.25 14.41 12.87
N ARG A 41 -27.74 13.52 13.73
CA ARG A 41 -29.14 13.09 13.75
C ARG A 41 -30.10 14.24 14.00
N GLU A 42 -29.71 15.18 14.87
CA GLU A 42 -30.56 16.32 15.26
C GLU A 42 -30.47 17.50 14.28
N HIS A 43 -29.29 17.76 13.71
CA HIS A 43 -29.02 19.00 12.97
C HIS A 43 -28.85 18.82 11.45
N CYS A 44 -28.72 17.59 10.93
CA CYS A 44 -28.50 17.33 9.51
C CYS A 44 -29.70 16.64 8.84
N PRO A 45 -30.69 17.39 8.34
CA PRO A 45 -31.90 16.82 7.72
C PRO A 45 -31.62 16.03 6.42
N GLN A 46 -30.43 16.18 5.82
CA GLN A 46 -29.96 15.48 4.64
C GLN A 46 -29.70 13.99 4.91
N VAL A 47 -29.55 13.58 6.17
CA VAL A 47 -29.18 12.23 6.55
C VAL A 47 -30.43 11.35 6.69
N GLU A 48 -30.38 10.16 6.09
CA GLU A 48 -31.39 9.09 6.20
C GLU A 48 -31.12 8.21 7.43
N TYR A 49 -29.86 7.74 7.55
CA TYR A 49 -29.37 6.98 8.69
C TYR A 49 -28.04 7.53 9.17
N VAL A 50 -27.86 7.60 10.46
CA VAL A 50 -26.57 7.83 11.11
C VAL A 50 -26.37 6.76 12.17
N THR A 51 -25.19 6.14 12.15
CA THR A 51 -24.81 5.09 13.11
C THR A 51 -23.44 5.34 13.66
N ARG A 52 -23.23 4.89 14.88
CA ARG A 52 -21.89 4.81 15.48
C ARG A 52 -21.56 3.36 15.82
N SER A 53 -20.30 3.04 15.66
CA SER A 53 -19.72 1.81 16.17
C SER A 53 -18.41 2.13 16.88
N PHE A 54 -18.08 1.36 17.91
CA PHE A 54 -16.86 1.60 18.68
C PHE A 54 -15.78 0.62 18.25
N GLN A 55 -14.52 0.95 18.58
CA GLN A 55 -13.47 -0.03 18.47
C GLN A 55 -13.76 -1.22 19.42
N SER A 56 -13.40 -2.42 18.98
CA SER A 56 -13.52 -3.61 19.81
C SER A 56 -12.73 -3.43 21.10
N SER A 57 -13.39 -3.68 22.22
CA SER A 57 -12.70 -3.88 23.49
C SER A 57 -12.10 -5.29 23.50
N SER A 58 -10.83 -5.42 23.82
CA SER A 58 -10.14 -6.72 23.97
C SER A 58 -10.58 -7.44 25.24
N MET A 59 -11.85 -7.79 25.34
CA MET A 59 -12.43 -8.48 26.51
C MET A 59 -12.55 -9.97 26.22
N ASN A 60 -12.33 -10.79 27.24
CA ASN A 60 -12.58 -12.21 27.16
C ASN A 60 -14.08 -12.50 27.39
N TYR A 61 -14.59 -13.52 26.72
CA TYR A 61 -15.97 -13.98 26.91
C TYR A 61 -15.96 -15.46 27.19
N GLN A 62 -16.91 -15.90 28.03
CA GLN A 62 -17.09 -17.29 28.38
C GLN A 62 -18.54 -17.71 28.10
N ALA A 63 -18.69 -18.86 27.46
CA ALA A 63 -19.97 -19.54 27.29
C ALA A 63 -19.82 -20.99 27.77
N ASP A 64 -20.58 -21.38 28.79
CA ASP A 64 -20.41 -22.67 29.46
C ASP A 64 -18.96 -22.91 29.89
N ASN A 65 -18.29 -23.90 29.28
CA ASN A 65 -16.88 -24.24 29.51
C ASN A 65 -15.95 -23.75 28.41
N VAL A 66 -16.44 -22.94 27.46
CA VAL A 66 -15.64 -22.43 26.32
C VAL A 66 -15.20 -21.00 26.61
N LEU A 67 -13.90 -20.81 26.79
CA LEU A 67 -13.30 -19.48 26.91
C LEU A 67 -12.95 -18.96 25.51
N MET A 68 -13.37 -17.74 25.21
CA MET A 68 -13.08 -17.01 23.98
C MET A 68 -12.11 -15.88 24.33
N ASN A 69 -10.87 -15.98 23.89
CA ASN A 69 -9.84 -15.02 24.21
C ASN A 69 -9.98 -13.79 23.31
N ALA A 70 -10.37 -12.67 23.92
CA ALA A 70 -10.46 -11.34 23.33
C ALA A 70 -11.03 -11.30 21.88
N PRO A 71 -12.21 -11.90 21.60
CA PRO A 71 -12.83 -11.77 20.29
C PRO A 71 -13.16 -10.30 20.01
N GLU A 72 -12.95 -9.86 18.79
CA GLU A 72 -13.22 -8.48 18.37
C GLU A 72 -14.72 -8.27 18.12
N PHE A 73 -15.54 -8.34 19.15
CA PHE A 73 -16.95 -7.99 19.06
C PHE A 73 -17.12 -6.47 19.06
N ILE A 74 -17.92 -5.97 18.12
CA ILE A 74 -18.12 -4.53 17.92
C ILE A 74 -19.47 -4.09 18.52
N PRO A 75 -19.47 -3.15 19.47
CA PRO A 75 -20.70 -2.50 19.92
C PRO A 75 -21.23 -1.56 18.85
N VAL A 76 -22.50 -1.67 18.52
CA VAL A 76 -23.20 -0.90 17.50
C VAL A 76 -24.53 -0.36 18.02
N ASP A 77 -25.06 0.69 17.41
CA ASP A 77 -26.39 1.20 17.68
C ASP A 77 -27.47 0.54 16.79
N SER A 78 -28.74 0.86 17.03
CA SER A 78 -29.87 0.29 16.30
C SER A 78 -29.92 0.70 14.82
N ALA A 79 -29.31 1.83 14.45
CA ALA A 79 -29.26 2.33 13.07
C ALA A 79 -28.22 1.62 12.21
N PHE A 80 -27.29 0.87 12.83
CA PHE A 80 -26.18 0.18 12.14
C PHE A 80 -26.66 -0.70 10.99
N GLN A 81 -27.73 -1.47 11.19
CA GLN A 81 -28.27 -2.36 10.16
C GLN A 81 -28.90 -1.62 8.96
N GLY A 82 -29.17 -0.32 9.07
CA GLY A 82 -29.66 0.52 7.99
C GLY A 82 -28.56 0.89 6.98
N ILE A 83 -27.31 0.92 7.42
CA ILE A 83 -26.15 1.20 6.57
C ILE A 83 -25.41 -0.10 6.22
N PHE A 84 -25.24 -0.99 7.21
CA PHE A 84 -24.53 -2.28 7.08
C PHE A 84 -25.48 -3.45 7.32
N PRO A 85 -26.36 -3.80 6.37
CA PRO A 85 -27.26 -4.93 6.52
C PRO A 85 -26.49 -6.25 6.48
N GLN A 86 -26.63 -7.08 7.53
CA GLN A 86 -26.04 -8.41 7.59
C GLN A 86 -27.03 -9.46 7.06
N THR A 87 -26.51 -10.44 6.31
CA THR A 87 -27.29 -11.59 5.88
C THR A 87 -27.37 -12.60 7.03
N ILE A 88 -28.52 -12.70 7.67
CA ILE A 88 -28.75 -13.65 8.78
C ILE A 88 -29.04 -15.03 8.18
N LEU A 89 -28.22 -16.01 8.56
CA LEU A 89 -28.37 -17.42 8.16
C LEU A 89 -29.29 -18.19 9.10
N TYR A 90 -29.16 -17.92 10.41
CA TYR A 90 -29.97 -18.56 11.46
C TYR A 90 -30.32 -17.54 12.54
N GLY A 91 -31.51 -17.67 13.14
CA GLY A 91 -31.97 -16.79 14.18
C GLY A 91 -32.60 -15.49 13.70
N ARG A 92 -32.37 -14.38 14.40
CA ARG A 92 -32.94 -13.06 14.15
C ARG A 92 -31.88 -11.96 14.13
N LYS A 93 -32.27 -10.77 13.67
CA LYS A 93 -31.46 -9.55 13.75
C LYS A 93 -31.35 -9.01 15.17
N LEU A 94 -30.42 -8.07 15.40
CA LEU A 94 -30.29 -7.33 16.65
C LEU A 94 -31.57 -6.51 16.91
N MET A 95 -32.14 -6.62 18.08
CA MET A 95 -33.34 -5.90 18.51
C MET A 95 -33.21 -5.32 19.91
N ASP A 96 -32.66 -6.09 20.83
CA ASP A 96 -32.56 -5.72 22.25
C ASP A 96 -31.12 -5.42 22.62
N THR A 97 -30.92 -4.59 23.64
CA THR A 97 -29.60 -4.29 24.23
C THR A 97 -28.93 -5.59 24.66
N TYR A 98 -27.64 -5.74 24.30
CA TYR A 98 -26.83 -6.94 24.51
C TYR A 98 -27.22 -8.16 23.65
N ASP A 99 -28.11 -8.03 22.68
CA ASP A 99 -28.20 -9.00 21.60
C ASP A 99 -26.88 -9.01 20.82
N ILE A 100 -26.35 -10.19 20.50
CA ILE A 100 -25.18 -10.35 19.63
C ILE A 100 -25.51 -11.28 18.45
N ILE A 101 -25.02 -10.92 17.27
CA ILE A 101 -24.96 -11.78 16.10
C ILE A 101 -23.50 -12.17 15.86
N LEU A 102 -23.26 -13.46 15.61
CA LEU A 102 -21.93 -14.01 15.35
C LEU A 102 -21.76 -14.37 13.86
N SER A 103 -20.55 -14.29 13.35
CA SER A 103 -20.24 -14.80 12.01
C SER A 103 -20.28 -16.33 11.98
N GLU A 104 -20.58 -16.91 10.82
CA GLU A 104 -20.67 -18.37 10.67
C GLU A 104 -19.35 -19.06 11.01
N SER A 105 -18.24 -18.53 10.52
CA SER A 105 -16.90 -19.06 10.78
C SER A 105 -16.53 -19.05 12.26
N PHE A 106 -16.84 -17.94 12.96
CA PHE A 106 -16.62 -17.83 14.40
C PHE A 106 -17.49 -18.81 15.19
N ALA A 107 -18.79 -18.88 14.89
CA ALA A 107 -19.69 -19.81 15.53
C ALA A 107 -19.26 -21.27 15.31
N ARG A 108 -18.81 -21.61 14.12
CA ARG A 108 -18.28 -22.95 13.79
C ARG A 108 -17.00 -23.26 14.57
N LYS A 109 -16.10 -22.29 14.72
CA LYS A 109 -14.85 -22.47 15.46
C LYS A 109 -15.08 -22.85 16.92
N TYR A 110 -16.01 -22.18 17.60
CA TYR A 110 -16.18 -22.34 19.06
C TYR A 110 -17.30 -23.32 19.44
N PHE A 111 -18.34 -23.48 18.62
CA PHE A 111 -19.51 -24.31 18.92
C PHE A 111 -19.63 -25.54 18.00
N GLY A 112 -18.76 -25.70 17.02
CA GLY A 112 -18.78 -26.78 16.05
C GLY A 112 -19.87 -26.59 14.99
N GLU A 113 -21.15 -26.64 15.35
CA GLU A 113 -22.28 -26.32 14.48
C GLU A 113 -22.78 -24.91 14.77
N PRO A 114 -22.90 -24.01 13.80
CA PRO A 114 -23.28 -22.62 14.02
C PRO A 114 -24.61 -22.45 14.75
N GLN A 115 -25.57 -23.33 14.51
CA GLN A 115 -26.90 -23.29 15.14
C GLN A 115 -26.85 -23.53 16.67
N LYS A 116 -25.85 -24.25 17.16
CA LYS A 116 -25.69 -24.51 18.63
C LYS A 116 -25.29 -23.26 19.40
N ALA A 117 -24.79 -22.23 18.71
CA ALA A 117 -24.50 -20.95 19.34
C ALA A 117 -25.76 -20.13 19.66
N LEU A 118 -26.89 -20.41 19.00
CA LEU A 118 -28.14 -19.66 19.25
C LEU A 118 -28.63 -19.82 20.69
N GLU A 119 -29.18 -18.74 21.23
CA GLU A 119 -29.67 -18.61 22.60
C GLU A 119 -28.60 -18.76 23.70
N THR A 120 -27.32 -19.03 23.36
CA THR A 120 -26.21 -19.06 24.31
C THR A 120 -25.95 -17.66 24.85
N VAL A 121 -25.59 -17.55 26.12
CA VAL A 121 -25.20 -16.28 26.74
C VAL A 121 -23.69 -16.26 26.90
N LEU A 122 -23.07 -15.27 26.27
CA LEU A 122 -21.63 -14.99 26.38
C LEU A 122 -21.45 -14.05 27.57
N VAL A 123 -20.79 -14.53 28.60
CA VAL A 123 -20.49 -13.72 29.80
C VAL A 123 -19.13 -13.06 29.58
N GLN A 124 -19.10 -11.75 29.63
CA GLN A 124 -17.87 -10.99 29.60
C GLN A 124 -17.08 -11.25 30.89
N THR A 125 -15.84 -11.70 30.73
CA THR A 125 -14.95 -11.91 31.86
C THR A 125 -13.96 -10.76 31.96
N ALA A 126 -13.71 -10.28 33.17
CA ALA A 126 -12.77 -9.22 33.39
C ALA A 126 -11.39 -9.64 32.90
N ARG A 127 -10.79 -8.79 32.04
CA ARG A 127 -9.38 -8.90 31.74
C ARG A 127 -8.58 -8.28 32.89
N ALA A 128 -7.51 -8.93 33.33
CA ALA A 128 -6.69 -8.42 34.42
C ALA A 128 -6.23 -6.97 34.09
N GLY A 129 -6.54 -6.02 34.98
CA GLY A 129 -6.22 -4.60 34.82
C GLY A 129 -7.37 -3.70 34.36
N PHE A 130 -8.50 -4.25 33.90
CA PHE A 130 -9.72 -3.48 33.64
C PHE A 130 -10.78 -3.83 34.70
N TYR A 131 -11.16 -2.84 35.49
CA TYR A 131 -12.27 -2.99 36.44
C TYR A 131 -13.58 -2.81 35.65
N LEU A 132 -14.32 -3.91 35.49
CA LEU A 132 -15.70 -3.85 35.04
C LEU A 132 -16.59 -3.84 36.25
N PRO A 133 -17.42 -2.83 36.46
CA PRO A 133 -18.34 -2.81 37.62
C PRO A 133 -19.32 -3.99 37.60
N GLU A 134 -19.79 -4.40 36.41
CA GLU A 134 -20.63 -5.59 36.22
C GLU A 134 -20.26 -6.26 34.87
N PRO A 135 -20.13 -7.61 34.82
CA PRO A 135 -19.86 -8.32 33.58
C PRO A 135 -21.08 -8.22 32.64
N GLN A 136 -20.81 -7.85 31.38
CA GLN A 136 -21.86 -7.84 30.36
C GLN A 136 -22.24 -9.27 29.95
N HIS A 137 -23.52 -9.48 29.69
CA HIS A 137 -24.09 -10.75 29.25
C HIS A 137 -24.64 -10.57 27.83
N LEU A 138 -23.94 -11.08 26.81
CA LEU A 138 -24.36 -10.99 25.42
C LEU A 138 -25.15 -12.22 25.02
N LYS A 139 -26.42 -12.06 24.62
CA LYS A 139 -27.25 -13.17 24.15
C LYS A 139 -27.06 -13.37 22.64
N VAL A 140 -26.65 -14.55 22.21
CA VAL A 140 -26.51 -14.88 20.79
C VAL A 140 -27.90 -15.08 20.17
N VAL A 141 -28.34 -14.12 19.35
CA VAL A 141 -29.69 -14.14 18.75
C VAL A 141 -29.68 -14.49 17.27
N GLY A 142 -28.52 -14.44 16.63
CA GLY A 142 -28.41 -14.74 15.21
C GLY A 142 -27.01 -15.13 14.79
N ILE A 143 -26.96 -15.85 13.68
CA ILE A 143 -25.73 -16.18 12.96
C ILE A 143 -25.79 -15.53 11.59
N MET A 144 -24.78 -14.71 11.28
CA MET A 144 -24.67 -14.03 10.00
C MET A 144 -23.67 -14.74 9.07
N ALA A 145 -23.87 -14.59 7.78
CA ALA A 145 -22.87 -14.97 6.79
C ALA A 145 -21.55 -14.22 7.03
N ASP A 146 -20.44 -14.87 6.73
CA ASP A 146 -19.13 -14.22 6.80
C ASP A 146 -19.09 -13.04 5.79
N ALA A 147 -18.44 -11.95 6.21
CA ALA A 147 -18.28 -10.80 5.34
C ALA A 147 -17.41 -11.15 4.13
N PRO A 148 -17.67 -10.56 2.95
CA PRO A 148 -16.77 -10.68 1.80
C PRO A 148 -15.36 -10.21 2.13
N GLN A 149 -14.35 -10.77 1.46
CA GLN A 149 -12.93 -10.41 1.69
C GLN A 149 -12.62 -8.93 1.39
N ASN A 150 -13.42 -8.29 0.52
CA ASN A 150 -13.33 -6.86 0.20
C ASN A 150 -14.23 -5.98 1.09
N ALA A 151 -14.41 -6.36 2.34
CA ALA A 151 -15.09 -5.55 3.35
C ALA A 151 -14.08 -4.90 4.30
N ASN A 152 -14.28 -3.63 4.63
CA ASN A 152 -13.49 -2.94 5.65
C ASN A 152 -13.92 -3.29 7.07
N MET A 153 -15.17 -3.74 7.24
CA MET A 153 -15.74 -4.12 8.53
C MET A 153 -15.92 -5.64 8.61
N VAL A 154 -14.83 -6.35 8.90
CA VAL A 154 -14.83 -7.80 9.09
C VAL A 154 -14.62 -8.11 10.56
N TYR A 155 -15.69 -8.45 11.26
CA TYR A 155 -15.65 -8.75 12.69
C TYR A 155 -16.38 -10.06 12.99
N PRO A 156 -15.93 -10.80 14.02
CA PRO A 156 -16.54 -12.07 14.40
C PRO A 156 -17.94 -11.92 15.00
N GLY A 157 -18.31 -10.72 15.43
CA GLY A 157 -19.66 -10.44 15.95
C GLY A 157 -19.94 -8.96 16.17
N TYR A 158 -21.23 -8.62 16.09
CA TYR A 158 -21.76 -7.29 16.39
C TYR A 158 -22.81 -7.43 17.49
N TYR A 159 -22.74 -6.59 18.53
CA TYR A 159 -23.73 -6.56 19.58
C TYR A 159 -24.34 -5.16 19.78
N LEU A 160 -25.62 -5.14 20.15
CA LEU A 160 -26.33 -3.89 20.35
C LEU A 160 -25.95 -3.32 21.74
N ASP A 161 -25.36 -2.13 21.74
CA ASP A 161 -25.05 -1.38 22.95
C ASP A 161 -25.51 0.07 22.82
N MET A 162 -26.55 0.41 23.57
CA MET A 162 -27.14 1.76 23.63
C MET A 162 -26.60 2.58 24.81
N SER A 163 -25.88 1.96 25.76
CA SER A 163 -25.49 2.59 27.03
C SER A 163 -24.39 3.63 26.93
N SER A 164 -23.65 3.65 25.82
CA SER A 164 -22.52 4.56 25.60
C SER A 164 -22.92 5.92 24.99
N ALA A 165 -24.23 6.26 24.99
CA ALA A 165 -24.70 7.54 24.53
C ALA A 165 -24.26 8.68 25.48
N PRO A 166 -23.54 9.71 24.99
CA PRO A 166 -23.17 10.86 25.83
C PRO A 166 -24.43 11.63 26.22
N SER A 167 -24.53 11.97 27.49
CA SER A 167 -25.69 12.68 28.02
C SER A 167 -25.69 14.20 27.74
N ASN A 168 -24.55 14.76 27.29
CA ASN A 168 -24.41 16.21 27.05
C ASN A 168 -23.58 16.50 25.79
N LEU A 169 -24.23 17.10 24.79
CA LEU A 169 -23.64 17.52 23.51
C LEU A 169 -22.71 18.73 23.63
N TYR A 170 -22.84 19.50 24.68
CA TYR A 170 -22.14 20.78 24.81
C TYR A 170 -20.90 20.75 25.73
N GLU A 171 -20.48 19.56 26.15
CA GLU A 171 -19.24 19.37 26.91
C GLU A 171 -18.04 19.21 25.99
N PRO A 172 -17.06 20.16 25.96
CA PRO A 172 -15.87 20.07 25.09
C PRO A 172 -15.09 18.77 25.26
N ASN A 173 -14.97 18.28 26.49
CA ASN A 173 -14.26 17.03 26.80
C ASN A 173 -14.84 15.80 26.10
N ARG A 174 -16.16 15.81 25.84
CA ARG A 174 -16.83 14.71 25.11
C ARG A 174 -16.50 14.72 23.63
N TRP A 175 -16.32 15.90 23.05
CA TRP A 175 -15.93 16.07 21.64
C TRP A 175 -14.48 15.72 21.36
N ASN A 176 -13.62 15.74 22.36
CA ASN A 176 -12.22 15.36 22.24
C ASN A 176 -11.98 13.84 22.36
N ALA A 177 -12.99 13.06 22.79
CA ALA A 177 -12.90 11.60 22.88
C ALA A 177 -13.12 10.95 21.51
N GLU A 178 -12.09 10.87 20.69
CA GLU A 178 -12.13 10.22 19.35
C GLU A 178 -12.01 8.70 19.49
N MET A 179 -13.16 7.99 19.58
CA MET A 179 -13.21 6.56 19.79
C MET A 179 -14.33 5.80 19.03
N ALA A 180 -15.15 6.51 18.28
CA ALA A 180 -16.27 5.94 17.53
C ALA A 180 -16.11 6.15 16.03
N PHE A 181 -16.52 5.17 15.24
CA PHE A 181 -16.72 5.33 13.80
C PHE A 181 -18.13 5.85 13.57
N THR A 182 -18.25 7.04 13.00
CA THR A 182 -19.55 7.64 12.66
C THR A 182 -19.80 7.45 11.16
N HIS A 183 -20.79 6.62 10.83
CA HIS A 183 -21.20 6.42 9.44
C HIS A 183 -22.55 7.06 9.18
N VAL A 184 -22.70 7.66 8.01
CA VAL A 184 -23.94 8.30 7.58
C VAL A 184 -24.36 7.79 6.22
N LYS A 185 -25.67 7.69 6.01
CA LYS A 185 -26.28 7.45 4.70
C LYS A 185 -27.14 8.67 4.35
N LEU A 186 -26.85 9.29 3.22
CA LEU A 186 -27.60 10.47 2.75
C LEU A 186 -28.90 10.06 2.06
N LYS A 187 -29.91 10.91 2.19
CA LYS A 187 -31.15 10.81 1.40
C LYS A 187 -30.87 11.02 -0.07
N GLU A 188 -31.73 10.51 -0.93
CA GLU A 188 -31.62 10.72 -2.37
C GLU A 188 -31.67 12.21 -2.73
N GLY A 189 -30.77 12.62 -3.62
CA GLY A 189 -30.71 14.00 -4.14
C GLY A 189 -29.75 14.92 -3.39
N TYR A 190 -29.14 14.50 -2.27
CA TYR A 190 -28.10 15.29 -1.58
C TYR A 190 -26.70 14.81 -1.93
N SER A 191 -25.78 15.77 -2.10
CA SER A 191 -24.38 15.50 -2.38
C SER A 191 -23.53 15.42 -1.10
N GLN A 192 -22.37 14.77 -1.21
CA GLN A 192 -21.34 14.74 -0.16
C GLN A 192 -20.91 16.16 0.27
N GLU A 193 -20.70 17.04 -0.72
CA GLU A 193 -20.22 18.40 -0.49
C GLU A 193 -21.25 19.22 0.29
N GLU A 194 -22.52 19.21 -0.14
CA GLU A 194 -23.62 19.91 0.56
C GLU A 194 -23.78 19.43 2.00
N PHE A 195 -23.67 18.13 2.25
CA PHE A 195 -23.72 17.59 3.61
C PHE A 195 -22.53 18.05 4.45
N THR A 196 -21.31 17.96 3.90
CA THR A 196 -20.07 18.29 4.63
C THR A 196 -20.02 19.78 4.97
N ASP A 197 -20.40 20.65 4.03
CA ASP A 197 -20.47 22.11 4.25
C ASP A 197 -21.53 22.49 5.28
N HIS A 198 -22.71 21.87 5.22
CA HIS A 198 -23.75 22.06 6.22
C HIS A 198 -23.30 21.62 7.61
N LEU A 199 -22.69 20.45 7.72
CA LEU A 199 -22.17 19.90 8.97
C LEU A 199 -21.13 20.83 9.59
N ASN A 200 -20.11 21.25 8.83
CA ASN A 200 -19.07 22.14 9.31
C ASN A 200 -19.64 23.52 9.71
N THR A 201 -20.52 24.09 8.88
CA THR A 201 -21.17 25.39 9.19
C THR A 201 -21.96 25.32 10.49
N SER A 202 -22.67 24.21 10.74
CA SER A 202 -23.45 24.06 11.97
C SER A 202 -22.56 23.78 13.19
N LEU A 203 -21.50 22.99 13.06
CA LEU A 203 -20.55 22.70 14.15
C LEU A 203 -19.71 23.92 14.54
N HIS A 204 -19.34 24.78 13.59
CA HIS A 204 -18.62 26.02 13.88
C HIS A 204 -19.44 27.05 14.68
N GLN A 205 -20.74 26.84 14.88
CA GLN A 205 -21.54 27.62 15.84
C GLN A 205 -21.21 27.25 17.29
N LEU A 206 -20.56 26.11 17.52
CA LEU A 206 -20.04 25.73 18.83
C LEU A 206 -18.63 26.30 18.99
N ASP A 207 -18.43 27.26 19.87
CA ASP A 207 -17.19 28.03 20.04
C ASP A 207 -15.93 27.13 20.16
N PHE A 208 -16.05 25.96 20.80
CA PHE A 208 -14.95 25.03 20.99
C PHE A 208 -14.66 24.10 19.78
N LEU A 209 -15.43 24.21 18.69
CA LEU A 209 -15.24 23.45 17.43
C LEU A 209 -14.92 24.34 16.23
N ILE A 210 -14.72 25.65 16.42
CA ILE A 210 -14.51 26.62 15.32
C ILE A 210 -13.31 26.21 14.45
N GLU A 211 -12.25 25.69 15.04
CA GLU A 211 -11.02 25.29 14.32
C GLU A 211 -11.07 23.84 13.81
N LYS A 212 -12.05 23.03 14.25
CA LYS A 212 -12.13 21.62 13.91
C LYS A 212 -12.97 21.41 12.66
N THR A 213 -12.38 20.87 11.61
CA THR A 213 -13.08 20.53 10.36
C THR A 213 -13.39 19.04 10.29
N PHE A 214 -14.56 18.71 9.73
CA PHE A 214 -14.98 17.33 9.51
C PHE A 214 -15.04 17.03 8.02
N LYS A 215 -14.69 15.80 7.67
CA LYS A 215 -14.77 15.26 6.31
C LYS A 215 -15.69 14.07 6.27
N ALA A 216 -16.39 13.89 5.17
CA ALA A 216 -17.14 12.69 4.86
C ALA A 216 -16.40 11.93 3.74
N VAL A 217 -16.07 10.67 3.95
CA VAL A 217 -15.39 9.83 2.97
C VAL A 217 -16.32 8.70 2.52
N PRO A 218 -16.55 8.50 1.21
CA PRO A 218 -17.36 7.41 0.72
C PRO A 218 -16.85 6.04 1.22
N LEU A 219 -17.73 5.09 1.53
CA LEU A 219 -17.33 3.79 2.06
C LEU A 219 -16.32 3.08 1.16
N TYR A 220 -16.49 3.15 -0.17
CA TYR A 220 -15.58 2.53 -1.14
C TYR A 220 -14.19 3.19 -1.21
N GLN A 221 -14.03 4.44 -0.71
CA GLN A 221 -12.75 5.13 -0.61
C GLN A 221 -12.09 4.98 0.76
N LYS A 222 -12.84 4.55 1.78
CA LYS A 222 -12.34 4.36 3.15
C LYS A 222 -11.07 3.50 3.18
N HIS A 223 -11.03 2.45 2.34
CA HIS A 223 -9.88 1.55 2.23
C HIS A 223 -8.59 2.26 1.82
N PHE A 224 -8.68 3.31 1.02
CA PHE A 224 -7.52 4.09 0.54
C PHE A 224 -7.17 5.26 1.47
N GLU A 225 -8.16 5.86 2.12
CA GLU A 225 -7.96 6.98 3.04
C GLU A 225 -7.33 6.51 4.35
N PHE A 226 -7.80 5.39 4.88
CA PHE A 226 -7.32 4.78 6.12
C PHE A 226 -6.60 3.46 5.80
N ALA A 227 -5.55 3.54 4.98
CA ALA A 227 -4.82 2.38 4.53
C ALA A 227 -4.41 1.47 5.70
N SER A 228 -4.97 0.29 5.75
CA SER A 228 -4.51 -0.79 6.63
C SER A 228 -3.06 -1.15 6.27
N GLU A 229 -2.37 -1.87 7.14
CA GLU A 229 -0.98 -2.29 6.89
C GLU A 229 -0.79 -3.06 5.57
N GLU A 230 -1.89 -3.62 5.04
CA GLU A 230 -1.89 -4.48 3.84
C GLU A 230 -2.39 -3.78 2.56
N SER A 231 -2.97 -2.56 2.63
CA SER A 231 -3.58 -1.91 1.47
C SER A 231 -2.56 -1.22 0.56
N PHE A 232 -2.79 -1.29 -0.76
CA PHE A 232 -2.06 -0.49 -1.74
C PHE A 232 -2.59 0.94 -1.77
N SER A 233 -1.69 1.91 -1.89
CA SER A 233 -2.12 3.30 -2.10
C SER A 233 -2.82 3.47 -3.45
N TYR A 234 -3.79 4.38 -3.54
CA TYR A 234 -4.45 4.73 -4.80
C TYR A 234 -3.45 5.12 -5.91
N SER A 235 -2.36 5.76 -5.53
CA SER A 235 -1.24 6.11 -6.40
C SER A 235 -0.58 4.86 -7.02
N ALA A 236 -0.32 3.82 -6.23
CA ALA A 236 0.24 2.57 -6.73
C ALA A 236 -0.70 1.89 -7.73
N ILE A 237 -2.01 1.85 -7.43
CA ILE A 237 -3.02 1.27 -8.32
C ILE A 237 -3.09 2.03 -9.66
N SER A 238 -3.09 3.37 -9.62
CA SER A 238 -3.10 4.19 -10.84
C SER A 238 -1.84 3.98 -11.68
N MET A 239 -0.69 3.84 -11.03
CA MET A 239 0.60 3.56 -11.68
C MET A 239 0.61 2.17 -12.34
N PHE A 240 0.04 1.15 -11.70
CA PHE A 240 -0.13 -0.19 -12.30
C PHE A 240 -1.09 -0.17 -13.49
N THR A 241 -2.17 0.61 -13.42
CA THR A 241 -3.12 0.78 -14.53
C THR A 241 -2.41 1.37 -15.74
N MET A 242 -1.71 2.47 -15.54
CA MET A 242 -0.94 3.13 -16.60
C MET A 242 0.11 2.19 -17.19
N ALA A 243 0.86 1.47 -16.35
CA ALA A 243 1.88 0.52 -16.79
C ALA A 243 1.27 -0.61 -17.64
N THR A 244 0.14 -1.18 -17.21
CA THR A 244 -0.56 -2.23 -17.95
C THR A 244 -1.05 -1.74 -19.31
N LEU A 245 -1.62 -0.53 -19.38
CA LEU A 245 -2.06 0.08 -20.63
C LEU A 245 -0.89 0.35 -21.58
N LEU A 246 0.25 0.85 -21.07
CA LEU A 246 1.46 1.05 -21.86
C LEU A 246 2.00 -0.26 -22.42
N LEU A 247 2.04 -1.32 -21.59
CA LEU A 247 2.46 -2.65 -22.04
C LEU A 247 1.51 -3.19 -23.11
N LEU A 248 0.20 -3.06 -22.92
CA LEU A 248 -0.80 -3.45 -23.91
C LEU A 248 -0.57 -2.68 -25.24
N CYS A 249 -0.35 -1.38 -25.20
CA CYS A 249 0.01 -0.59 -26.38
C CYS A 249 1.29 -1.12 -27.05
N CYS A 250 2.33 -1.44 -26.29
CA CYS A 250 3.56 -2.03 -26.80
C CYS A 250 3.31 -3.35 -27.54
N VAL A 251 2.53 -4.25 -26.95
CA VAL A 251 2.15 -5.53 -27.55
C VAL A 251 1.36 -5.34 -28.84
N LEU A 252 0.34 -4.46 -28.81
CA LEU A 252 -0.51 -4.17 -29.97
C LEU A 252 0.29 -3.56 -31.13
N PHE A 253 1.18 -2.59 -30.85
CA PHE A 253 2.07 -2.02 -31.87
C PHE A 253 3.03 -3.06 -32.47
N ASN A 254 3.60 -3.93 -31.60
CA ASN A 254 4.46 -5.01 -32.09
C ASN A 254 3.70 -5.97 -32.99
N PHE A 255 2.52 -6.43 -32.55
CA PHE A 255 1.67 -7.30 -33.34
C PHE A 255 1.27 -6.65 -34.68
N MET A 256 0.86 -5.38 -34.66
CA MET A 256 0.54 -4.63 -35.88
C MET A 256 1.73 -4.58 -36.84
N ASN A 257 2.93 -4.29 -36.36
CA ASN A 257 4.15 -4.22 -37.19
C ASN A 257 4.46 -5.59 -37.81
N LEU A 258 4.40 -6.69 -37.02
CA LEU A 258 4.63 -8.05 -37.52
C LEU A 258 3.60 -8.46 -38.56
N PHE A 259 2.33 -8.16 -38.29
CA PHE A 259 1.24 -8.48 -39.16
C PHE A 259 1.33 -7.75 -40.50
N LEU A 260 1.54 -6.43 -40.48
CA LEU A 260 1.73 -5.62 -41.70
C LEU A 260 2.90 -6.13 -42.52
N ASN A 261 4.01 -6.48 -41.85
CA ASN A 261 5.20 -7.01 -42.54
C ASN A 261 4.88 -8.32 -43.29
N ARG A 262 4.21 -9.27 -42.62
CA ARG A 262 3.76 -10.53 -43.23
C ARG A 262 2.81 -10.31 -44.40
N TYR A 263 1.89 -9.34 -44.26
CA TYR A 263 0.91 -9.02 -45.29
C TYR A 263 1.56 -8.43 -46.55
N TYR A 264 2.53 -7.54 -46.37
CA TYR A 264 3.27 -6.96 -47.51
C TYR A 264 4.10 -8.00 -48.26
N GLN A 265 4.59 -9.05 -47.62
CA GLN A 265 5.28 -10.16 -48.28
C GLN A 265 4.32 -10.95 -49.18
N ARG A 266 3.05 -11.04 -48.83
CA ARG A 266 1.99 -11.70 -49.62
C ARG A 266 1.33 -10.78 -50.65
N ALA A 267 1.88 -9.62 -50.94
CA ALA A 267 1.25 -8.64 -51.87
C ALA A 267 1.07 -9.20 -53.29
N ARG A 268 1.96 -10.06 -53.78
CA ARG A 268 1.80 -10.74 -55.09
C ARG A 268 0.57 -11.64 -55.11
N GLU A 269 0.35 -12.45 -54.07
CA GLU A 269 -0.78 -13.31 -53.92
C GLU A 269 -2.10 -12.54 -53.93
N VAL A 270 -2.20 -11.44 -53.13
CA VAL A 270 -3.38 -10.58 -53.09
C VAL A 270 -3.68 -9.94 -54.45
N LYS A 271 -2.63 -9.53 -55.20
CA LYS A 271 -2.78 -8.98 -56.57
C LYS A 271 -3.30 -10.03 -57.52
N LEU A 272 -2.77 -11.26 -57.49
CA LEU A 272 -3.23 -12.37 -58.35
C LEU A 272 -4.70 -12.71 -58.01
N ARG A 273 -5.10 -12.81 -56.77
CA ARG A 273 -6.50 -13.06 -56.38
C ARG A 273 -7.43 -11.97 -56.86
N LYS A 274 -7.00 -10.71 -56.84
CA LYS A 274 -7.81 -9.58 -57.38
C LYS A 274 -7.91 -9.61 -58.89
N SER A 275 -6.84 -10.01 -59.62
CA SER A 275 -6.91 -10.13 -61.09
C SER A 275 -7.86 -11.23 -61.54
N VAL A 276 -8.09 -12.25 -60.68
CA VAL A 276 -9.10 -13.34 -60.91
C VAL A 276 -10.48 -12.98 -60.33
N GLY A 277 -10.70 -11.73 -59.89
CA GLY A 277 -12.05 -11.24 -59.51
C GLY A 277 -12.39 -11.36 -58.01
N ALA A 278 -11.41 -11.54 -57.11
CA ALA A 278 -11.68 -11.55 -55.67
C ALA A 278 -12.20 -10.21 -55.15
N ASN A 279 -13.35 -10.25 -54.46
CA ASN A 279 -13.92 -9.08 -53.80
C ASN A 279 -13.10 -8.63 -52.58
N ASN A 280 -13.01 -7.31 -52.39
CA ASN A 280 -12.31 -6.71 -51.23
C ASN A 280 -12.85 -7.23 -49.90
N LEU A 281 -14.16 -7.45 -49.77
CA LEU A 281 -14.75 -7.96 -48.52
C LEU A 281 -14.24 -9.36 -48.18
N LYS A 282 -14.20 -10.29 -49.18
CA LYS A 282 -13.65 -11.65 -48.97
C LYS A 282 -12.20 -11.63 -48.52
N LEU A 283 -11.38 -10.72 -49.06
CA LEU A 283 -9.97 -10.57 -48.64
C LEU A 283 -9.85 -10.01 -47.24
N VAL A 284 -10.69 -9.03 -46.84
CA VAL A 284 -10.74 -8.52 -45.48
C VAL A 284 -11.17 -9.60 -44.49
N CYS A 285 -12.25 -10.34 -44.80
CA CYS A 285 -12.73 -11.43 -43.95
C CYS A 285 -11.65 -12.51 -43.74
N GLN A 286 -10.91 -12.87 -44.80
CA GLN A 286 -9.79 -13.81 -44.68
C GLN A 286 -8.69 -13.30 -43.71
N VAL A 287 -8.36 -12.01 -43.78
CA VAL A 287 -7.43 -11.35 -42.88
C VAL A 287 -7.91 -11.41 -41.42
N MET A 288 -9.19 -11.07 -41.23
CA MET A 288 -9.76 -11.06 -39.87
C MET A 288 -9.82 -12.47 -39.28
N ILE A 289 -10.14 -13.49 -40.05
CA ILE A 289 -10.12 -14.89 -39.61
C ILE A 289 -8.72 -15.33 -39.23
N GLU A 290 -7.70 -14.95 -40.02
CA GLU A 290 -6.30 -15.25 -39.72
C GLU A 290 -5.86 -14.58 -38.39
N ILE A 291 -6.24 -13.34 -38.13
CA ILE A 291 -5.98 -12.62 -36.88
C ILE A 291 -6.65 -13.33 -35.71
N LEU A 292 -7.94 -13.66 -35.86
CA LEU A 292 -8.72 -14.33 -34.80
C LEU A 292 -8.15 -15.70 -34.47
N SER A 293 -7.71 -16.49 -35.49
CA SER A 293 -7.11 -17.79 -35.25
C SER A 293 -5.83 -17.72 -34.42
N HIS A 294 -4.96 -16.73 -34.69
CA HIS A 294 -3.76 -16.50 -33.87
C HIS A 294 -4.13 -16.01 -32.46
N GLY A 295 -5.16 -15.15 -32.36
CA GLY A 295 -5.68 -14.69 -31.06
C GLY A 295 -6.19 -15.81 -30.18
N ILE A 296 -6.96 -16.77 -30.74
CA ILE A 296 -7.51 -17.93 -30.02
C ILE A 296 -6.37 -18.75 -29.37
N TRP A 297 -5.34 -19.09 -30.13
CA TRP A 297 -4.18 -19.82 -29.59
C TRP A 297 -3.45 -19.05 -28.50
N GLY A 298 -3.28 -17.73 -28.70
CA GLY A 298 -2.66 -16.86 -27.68
C GLY A 298 -3.50 -16.81 -26.40
N PHE A 299 -4.81 -16.72 -26.52
CA PHE A 299 -5.70 -16.71 -25.37
C PHE A 299 -5.74 -18.05 -24.62
N LEU A 300 -5.78 -19.17 -25.33
CA LEU A 300 -5.69 -20.48 -24.68
C LEU A 300 -4.39 -20.64 -23.89
N LEU A 301 -3.26 -20.23 -24.48
CA LEU A 301 -1.97 -20.25 -23.78
C LEU A 301 -1.96 -19.33 -22.56
N CYS A 302 -2.54 -18.14 -22.68
CA CYS A 302 -2.68 -17.20 -21.57
C CYS A 302 -3.49 -17.79 -20.41
N GLY A 303 -4.59 -18.49 -20.71
CA GLY A 303 -5.41 -19.21 -19.70
C GLY A 303 -4.57 -20.22 -18.91
N CYS A 304 -3.76 -21.03 -19.61
CA CYS A 304 -2.86 -21.96 -18.93
C CYS A 304 -1.79 -21.24 -18.07
N LEU A 305 -1.28 -20.10 -18.54
CA LEU A 305 -0.30 -19.32 -17.79
C LEU A 305 -0.90 -18.68 -16.54
N ILE A 306 -2.17 -18.27 -16.57
CA ILE A 306 -2.86 -17.69 -15.40
C ILE A 306 -2.86 -18.70 -14.25
N GLU A 307 -3.27 -19.96 -14.47
CA GLU A 307 -3.31 -20.97 -13.42
C GLU A 307 -1.93 -21.21 -12.77
N THR A 308 -0.87 -21.13 -13.55
CA THR A 308 0.49 -21.34 -13.03
C THR A 308 1.06 -20.11 -12.32
N THR A 309 0.58 -18.92 -12.63
CA THR A 309 1.09 -17.67 -12.05
C THR A 309 0.30 -17.16 -10.85
N VAL A 310 -0.98 -17.56 -10.71
CA VAL A 310 -1.84 -17.15 -9.56
C VAL A 310 -1.19 -17.42 -8.22
N PRO A 311 -0.65 -18.62 -7.89
CA PRO A 311 -0.05 -18.87 -6.58
C PRO A 311 1.13 -17.93 -6.27
N PHE A 312 1.93 -17.59 -7.28
CA PHE A 312 3.03 -16.62 -7.14
C PHE A 312 2.52 -15.20 -6.81
N PHE A 313 1.40 -14.80 -7.42
CA PHE A 313 0.79 -13.50 -7.12
C PHE A 313 0.16 -13.48 -5.72
N GLU A 314 -0.54 -14.55 -5.32
CA GLU A 314 -1.12 -14.67 -3.98
C GLU A 314 -0.04 -14.58 -2.89
N GLU A 315 1.09 -15.27 -3.05
CA GLU A 315 2.22 -15.22 -2.12
C GLU A 315 2.89 -13.83 -2.12
N THR A 316 3.11 -13.24 -3.32
CA THR A 316 3.84 -11.97 -3.45
C THR A 316 3.06 -10.80 -2.87
N PHE A 317 1.74 -10.79 -3.05
CA PHE A 317 0.86 -9.67 -2.65
C PHE A 317 0.05 -9.98 -1.39
N SER A 318 0.14 -11.19 -0.85
CA SER A 318 -0.63 -11.67 0.31
C SER A 318 -2.15 -11.47 0.13
N ILE A 319 -2.65 -11.75 -1.07
CA ILE A 319 -4.07 -11.68 -1.43
C ILE A 319 -4.58 -13.08 -1.79
N THR A 320 -5.85 -13.34 -1.58
CA THR A 320 -6.50 -14.57 -2.05
C THR A 320 -7.32 -14.25 -3.29
N ILE A 321 -7.05 -14.93 -4.39
CA ILE A 321 -7.71 -14.70 -5.68
C ILE A 321 -8.85 -15.70 -5.87
N GLN A 322 -10.08 -15.21 -5.97
CA GLN A 322 -11.24 -16.06 -6.29
C GLN A 322 -11.21 -16.44 -7.78
N MET A 323 -10.96 -17.71 -8.06
CA MET A 323 -10.77 -18.20 -9.43
C MET A 323 -12.00 -18.02 -10.34
N ASP A 324 -13.21 -18.10 -9.80
CA ASP A 324 -14.45 -17.88 -10.56
C ASP A 324 -14.61 -16.43 -11.03
N VAL A 325 -14.22 -15.46 -10.17
CA VAL A 325 -14.19 -14.04 -10.51
C VAL A 325 -13.09 -13.78 -11.54
N LEU A 326 -11.89 -14.35 -11.32
CA LEU A 326 -10.77 -14.20 -12.24
C LEU A 326 -11.10 -14.68 -13.65
N TRP A 327 -11.76 -15.84 -13.80
CA TRP A 327 -12.16 -16.37 -15.11
C TRP A 327 -13.20 -15.48 -15.82
N LYS A 328 -14.14 -14.89 -15.09
CA LYS A 328 -15.10 -13.92 -15.67
C LYS A 328 -14.37 -12.68 -16.21
N GLU A 329 -13.48 -12.11 -15.42
CA GLU A 329 -12.67 -10.96 -15.83
C GLU A 329 -11.76 -11.30 -17.02
N TYR A 330 -11.15 -12.47 -17.01
CA TYR A 330 -10.32 -12.98 -18.11
C TYR A 330 -11.07 -13.01 -19.44
N VAL A 331 -12.30 -13.56 -19.46
CA VAL A 331 -13.15 -13.59 -20.67
C VAL A 331 -13.48 -12.16 -21.14
N GLN A 332 -13.77 -11.25 -20.22
CA GLN A 332 -14.05 -9.84 -20.56
C GLN A 332 -12.82 -9.16 -21.18
N VAL A 333 -11.63 -9.36 -20.61
CA VAL A 333 -10.36 -8.83 -21.14
C VAL A 333 -10.05 -9.39 -22.52
N ILE A 334 -10.28 -10.71 -22.75
CA ILE A 334 -10.12 -11.35 -24.05
C ILE A 334 -11.00 -10.67 -25.11
N ILE A 335 -12.30 -10.55 -24.82
CA ILE A 335 -13.26 -9.98 -25.76
C ILE A 335 -12.85 -8.53 -26.09
N THR A 336 -12.53 -7.75 -25.07
CA THR A 336 -12.12 -6.34 -25.25
C THR A 336 -10.84 -6.24 -26.08
N THR A 337 -9.82 -7.04 -25.75
CA THR A 337 -8.54 -7.07 -26.48
C THR A 337 -8.72 -7.53 -27.92
N ALA A 338 -9.55 -8.55 -28.18
CA ALA A 338 -9.86 -9.02 -29.52
C ALA A 338 -10.56 -7.93 -30.36
N ILE A 339 -11.53 -7.22 -29.79
CA ILE A 339 -12.20 -6.09 -30.47
C ILE A 339 -11.20 -4.99 -30.81
N VAL A 340 -10.38 -4.56 -29.85
CA VAL A 340 -9.35 -3.52 -30.05
C VAL A 340 -8.35 -3.95 -31.13
N MET A 341 -7.89 -5.19 -31.10
CA MET A 341 -6.97 -5.74 -32.09
C MET A 341 -7.58 -5.76 -33.50
N LEU A 342 -8.84 -6.19 -33.63
CA LEU A 342 -9.58 -6.20 -34.91
C LEU A 342 -9.73 -4.77 -35.45
N LEU A 343 -10.12 -3.81 -34.61
CA LEU A 343 -10.27 -2.41 -35.01
C LEU A 343 -8.96 -1.77 -35.47
N LEU A 344 -7.87 -1.99 -34.70
CA LEU A 344 -6.54 -1.46 -35.04
C LEU A 344 -5.99 -2.03 -36.34
N LEU A 345 -6.27 -3.29 -36.66
CA LEU A 345 -5.77 -3.94 -37.89
C LEU A 345 -6.69 -3.76 -39.09
N LEU A 346 -7.96 -3.47 -38.88
CA LEU A 346 -8.92 -3.25 -39.95
C LEU A 346 -8.50 -2.11 -40.89
N PHE A 347 -8.11 -0.97 -40.32
CA PHE A 347 -7.72 0.19 -41.11
C PHE A 347 -6.48 -0.06 -42.01
N PRO A 348 -5.35 -0.57 -41.50
CA PRO A 348 -4.22 -0.93 -42.34
C PRO A 348 -4.51 -2.01 -43.36
N ALA A 349 -5.33 -3.02 -43.00
CA ALA A 349 -5.75 -4.08 -43.91
C ALA A 349 -6.58 -3.53 -45.08
N LEU A 350 -7.55 -2.65 -44.80
CA LEU A 350 -8.35 -1.98 -45.83
C LEU A 350 -7.48 -1.10 -46.75
N GLN A 351 -6.56 -0.34 -46.18
CA GLN A 351 -5.63 0.48 -46.99
C GLN A 351 -4.76 -0.40 -47.87
N PHE A 352 -4.22 -1.51 -47.36
CA PHE A 352 -3.43 -2.45 -48.12
C PHE A 352 -4.21 -3.06 -49.29
N ILE A 353 -5.44 -3.58 -49.04
CA ILE A 353 -6.26 -4.20 -50.04
C ILE A 353 -6.67 -3.17 -51.14
N ARG A 354 -6.99 -1.93 -50.73
CA ARG A 354 -7.32 -0.85 -51.69
C ARG A 354 -6.10 -0.44 -52.51
N SER A 355 -4.90 -0.37 -51.88
CA SER A 355 -3.67 -0.01 -52.59
C SER A 355 -3.22 -1.08 -53.59
N ALA A 356 -3.40 -2.39 -53.25
CA ALA A 356 -3.13 -3.48 -54.16
C ALA A 356 -4.00 -3.43 -55.41
N GLY A 357 -5.25 -2.96 -55.29
CA GLY A 357 -6.11 -2.70 -56.47
C GLY A 357 -5.64 -1.55 -57.34
N ARG A 358 -5.21 -0.42 -56.74
CA ARG A 358 -4.69 0.74 -57.47
C ARG A 358 -3.35 0.47 -58.19
N GLN A 359 -2.51 -0.39 -57.64
CA GLN A 359 -1.27 -0.82 -58.27
C GLN A 359 -1.45 -1.67 -59.54
N LEU A 360 -2.59 -2.33 -59.72
CA LEU A 360 -2.98 -2.97 -60.96
C LEU A 360 -3.29 -1.96 -62.07
N MET A 361 -3.59 -0.70 -61.73
CA MET A 361 -3.85 0.40 -62.64
C MET A 361 -2.64 1.25 -63.00
N GLY A 362 -1.41 0.79 -62.68
CA GLY A 362 -0.15 1.45 -63.15
C GLY A 362 0.43 2.50 -62.21
N ASN A 363 -0.16 2.80 -61.06
CA ASN A 363 0.41 3.78 -60.13
C ASN A 363 1.55 3.16 -59.28
N ARG A 364 2.70 3.85 -59.28
CA ARG A 364 3.88 3.46 -58.45
C ARG A 364 3.53 3.38 -56.98
N PRO A 365 4.05 2.38 -56.26
CA PRO A 365 3.79 2.25 -54.82
C PRO A 365 4.38 3.43 -54.04
N GLN A 366 3.58 4.05 -53.16
CA GLN A 366 4.07 5.02 -52.17
C GLN A 366 4.92 4.30 -51.12
N THR A 367 6.22 4.12 -51.40
CA THR A 367 7.16 3.47 -50.44
C THR A 367 7.43 4.33 -49.21
N HIS A 368 7.24 5.65 -49.33
CA HIS A 368 7.54 6.61 -48.26
C HIS A 368 6.66 6.45 -47.00
N ASN A 369 5.36 6.32 -47.16
CA ASN A 369 4.43 6.17 -46.01
C ASN A 369 4.64 4.86 -45.25
N ARG A 370 5.11 3.81 -45.90
CA ARG A 370 5.35 2.52 -45.27
C ARG A 370 6.52 2.55 -44.28
N THR A 371 7.64 3.19 -44.69
CA THR A 371 8.83 3.33 -43.83
C THR A 371 8.54 4.22 -42.63
N LEU A 372 7.70 5.27 -42.83
CA LEU A 372 7.31 6.18 -41.75
C LEU A 372 6.48 5.47 -40.67
N VAL A 373 5.39 4.76 -41.03
CA VAL A 373 4.54 4.04 -40.08
C VAL A 373 5.34 3.03 -39.24
N ARG A 374 6.26 2.30 -39.91
CA ARG A 374 7.14 1.36 -39.21
C ARG A 374 8.10 2.03 -38.22
N ARG A 375 8.72 3.15 -38.62
CA ARG A 375 9.62 3.91 -37.75
C ARG A 375 8.88 4.49 -36.55
N ILE A 376 7.66 5.01 -36.76
CA ILE A 376 6.79 5.49 -35.66
C ILE A 376 6.49 4.35 -34.69
N GLY A 377 6.06 3.20 -35.17
CA GLY A 377 5.77 2.04 -34.33
C GLY A 377 6.96 1.57 -33.49
N LEU A 378 8.17 1.53 -34.11
CA LEU A 378 9.41 1.21 -33.40
C LEU A 378 9.76 2.28 -32.37
N SER A 379 9.63 3.57 -32.72
CA SER A 379 9.91 4.66 -31.79
C SER A 379 9.00 4.62 -30.58
N VAL A 380 7.68 4.42 -30.76
CA VAL A 380 6.71 4.28 -29.66
C VAL A 380 7.09 3.10 -28.76
N GLN A 381 7.44 1.96 -29.36
CA GLN A 381 7.84 0.76 -28.61
C GLN A 381 9.12 1.02 -27.80
N LEU A 382 10.13 1.70 -28.38
CA LEU A 382 11.36 2.07 -27.68
C LEU A 382 11.12 3.09 -26.58
N ILE A 383 10.20 4.06 -26.79
CA ILE A 383 9.78 5.02 -25.75
C ILE A 383 9.21 4.28 -24.54
N ILE A 384 8.27 3.35 -24.77
CA ILE A 384 7.66 2.55 -23.70
C ILE A 384 8.72 1.68 -22.99
N CYS A 385 9.61 1.05 -23.76
CA CYS A 385 10.70 0.24 -23.21
C CYS A 385 11.65 1.05 -22.31
N LEU A 386 12.07 2.24 -22.75
CA LEU A 386 12.92 3.14 -21.97
C LEU A 386 12.21 3.65 -20.73
N PHE A 387 10.91 3.95 -20.83
CA PHE A 387 10.09 4.35 -19.68
C PHE A 387 10.07 3.25 -18.60
N PHE A 388 9.75 2.01 -18.96
CA PHE A 388 9.75 0.91 -18.01
C PHE A 388 11.12 0.66 -17.40
N PHE A 389 12.18 0.71 -18.21
CA PHE A 389 13.54 0.47 -17.74
C PHE A 389 14.00 1.55 -16.76
N ALA A 390 13.70 2.81 -17.05
CA ALA A 390 13.98 3.92 -16.15
C ALA A 390 13.16 3.83 -14.85
N SER A 391 11.87 3.47 -14.95
CA SER A 391 10.99 3.29 -13.79
C SER A 391 11.48 2.17 -12.87
N ALA A 392 11.76 0.98 -13.39
CA ALA A 392 12.27 -0.14 -12.60
C ALA A 392 13.61 0.19 -11.93
N SER A 393 14.52 0.88 -12.64
CA SER A 393 15.81 1.31 -12.09
C SER A 393 15.64 2.30 -10.92
N SER A 394 14.70 3.25 -11.04
CA SER A 394 14.45 4.24 -9.98
C SER A 394 13.75 3.64 -8.77
N LEU A 395 12.76 2.78 -9.00
CA LEU A 395 12.11 2.01 -7.93
C LEU A 395 13.11 1.16 -7.15
N TYR A 396 14.01 0.46 -7.85
CA TYR A 396 15.07 -0.32 -7.20
C TYR A 396 15.98 0.54 -6.33
N ARG A 397 16.39 1.70 -6.83
CA ARG A 397 17.26 2.60 -6.09
C ARG A 397 16.57 3.20 -4.87
N GLN A 398 15.30 3.60 -5.00
CA GLN A 398 14.52 4.09 -3.87
C GLN A 398 14.33 3.00 -2.82
N LEU A 399 13.94 1.79 -3.22
CA LEU A 399 13.78 0.66 -2.31
C LEU A 399 15.10 0.30 -1.61
N ARG A 400 16.22 0.29 -2.34
CA ARG A 400 17.53 0.09 -1.75
C ARG A 400 17.89 1.18 -0.75
N PHE A 401 17.60 2.44 -1.07
CA PHE A 401 17.78 3.56 -0.17
C PHE A 401 16.96 3.36 1.11
N MET A 402 15.67 3.07 1.00
CA MET A 402 14.78 2.86 2.15
C MET A 402 15.20 1.70 3.06
N ASN A 403 15.70 0.61 2.49
CA ASN A 403 16.08 -0.58 3.25
C ASN A 403 17.49 -0.51 3.88
N HIS A 404 18.33 0.43 3.45
CA HIS A 404 19.72 0.52 3.91
C HIS A 404 20.05 1.87 4.55
N THR A 405 19.09 2.79 4.64
CA THR A 405 19.28 4.04 5.36
C THR A 405 19.34 3.75 6.86
N ASP A 406 20.27 4.40 7.51
CA ASP A 406 20.41 4.36 8.96
C ASP A 406 19.16 4.93 9.64
N MET A 407 18.51 4.13 10.45
CA MET A 407 17.30 4.50 11.18
C MET A 407 17.55 5.47 12.34
N GLY A 408 18.79 5.81 12.65
CA GLY A 408 19.16 6.66 13.78
C GLY A 408 19.19 5.92 15.13
N MET A 409 18.87 4.63 15.11
CA MET A 409 18.91 3.74 16.27
C MET A 409 19.34 2.33 15.85
N GLU A 410 19.82 1.53 16.81
CA GLU A 410 20.16 0.13 16.58
C GLU A 410 18.88 -0.71 16.41
N THR A 411 18.82 -1.51 15.37
CA THR A 411 17.68 -2.36 15.06
C THR A 411 18.04 -3.83 14.83
N ASP A 412 19.35 -4.13 14.76
CA ASP A 412 19.82 -5.48 14.47
C ASP A 412 19.72 -6.38 15.71
N ASN A 413 19.41 -7.65 15.49
CA ASN A 413 19.28 -8.68 16.52
C ASN A 413 18.25 -8.35 17.62
N ILE A 414 17.24 -7.53 17.31
CA ILE A 414 16.18 -7.15 18.24
C ILE A 414 14.87 -7.82 17.80
N ILE A 415 14.22 -8.50 18.74
CA ILE A 415 12.88 -9.09 18.58
C ILE A 415 11.89 -8.23 19.37
N GLU A 416 10.82 -7.82 18.69
CA GLU A 416 9.68 -7.13 19.26
C GLU A 416 8.57 -8.13 19.58
N LEU A 417 7.97 -8.03 20.76
CA LEU A 417 6.85 -8.85 21.19
C LEU A 417 5.89 -8.04 22.06
N MET A 418 4.66 -7.92 21.62
CA MET A 418 3.62 -7.30 22.43
C MET A 418 2.97 -8.34 23.35
N ILE A 419 3.19 -8.18 24.65
CA ILE A 419 2.53 -8.99 25.68
C ILE A 419 1.76 -8.02 26.57
N SER A 420 0.46 -8.20 26.68
CA SER A 420 -0.33 -7.49 27.67
C SER A 420 0.02 -8.04 29.07
N GLY A 421 0.77 -7.25 29.85
CA GLY A 421 1.29 -7.65 31.17
C GLY A 421 0.23 -7.77 32.28
N PHE A 422 -1.05 -7.77 31.93
CA PHE A 422 -2.15 -7.85 32.90
C PHE A 422 -2.56 -9.29 33.22
N GLU A 423 -2.38 -10.22 32.29
CA GLU A 423 -2.71 -11.62 32.47
C GLU A 423 -1.52 -12.40 33.05
N GLN A 424 -1.82 -13.37 33.95
CA GLN A 424 -0.76 -14.13 34.62
C GLN A 424 0.07 -14.96 33.62
N ASN A 425 -0.60 -15.59 32.63
CA ASN A 425 0.08 -16.33 31.56
C ASN A 425 0.99 -15.45 30.70
N GLY A 426 0.63 -14.17 30.46
CA GLY A 426 1.49 -13.21 29.77
C GLY A 426 2.74 -12.84 30.61
N LYS A 427 2.58 -12.67 31.93
CA LYS A 427 3.71 -12.44 32.84
C LYS A 427 4.67 -13.64 32.88
N ASP A 428 4.11 -14.82 32.98
CA ASP A 428 4.88 -16.08 33.04
C ASP A 428 5.62 -16.31 31.70
N LEU A 429 4.96 -16.04 30.57
CA LEU A 429 5.58 -16.06 29.26
C LEU A 429 6.75 -15.07 29.17
N LEU A 430 6.54 -13.82 29.58
CA LEU A 430 7.57 -12.78 29.55
C LEU A 430 8.81 -13.19 30.37
N GLU A 431 8.61 -13.74 31.57
CA GLU A 431 9.70 -14.19 32.43
C GLU A 431 10.45 -15.40 31.83
N ASP A 432 9.73 -16.34 31.19
CA ASP A 432 10.38 -17.49 30.53
C ASP A 432 11.16 -17.03 29.28
N VAL A 433 10.65 -16.06 28.52
CA VAL A 433 11.37 -15.48 27.35
C VAL A 433 12.65 -14.77 27.80
N LYS A 434 12.63 -13.99 28.88
CA LYS A 434 13.81 -13.34 29.45
C LYS A 434 14.92 -14.33 29.86
N ARG A 435 14.55 -15.56 30.20
CA ARG A 435 15.48 -16.62 30.64
C ARG A 435 16.06 -17.43 29.48
N LEU A 436 15.64 -17.20 28.24
CA LEU A 436 16.19 -17.89 27.09
C LEU A 436 17.71 -17.61 26.97
N PRO A 437 18.55 -18.64 26.75
CA PRO A 437 20.02 -18.46 26.71
C PRO A 437 20.51 -17.48 25.65
N MET A 438 19.73 -17.27 24.60
CA MET A 438 20.06 -16.37 23.49
C MET A 438 19.65 -14.92 23.74
N VAL A 439 18.88 -14.64 24.80
CA VAL A 439 18.45 -13.28 25.15
C VAL A 439 19.54 -12.63 26.01
N GLU A 440 20.11 -11.53 25.53
CA GLU A 440 21.17 -10.77 26.17
C GLU A 440 20.63 -9.62 27.02
N LYS A 441 19.63 -8.88 26.46
CA LYS A 441 18.99 -7.75 27.11
C LYS A 441 17.50 -7.73 26.84
N HIS A 442 16.75 -7.14 27.76
CA HIS A 442 15.33 -6.89 27.63
C HIS A 442 15.01 -5.45 28.01
N THR A 443 14.12 -4.83 27.28
CA THR A 443 13.50 -3.55 27.65
C THR A 443 12.04 -3.54 27.25
N THR A 444 11.30 -2.60 27.79
CA THR A 444 9.90 -2.36 27.43
C THR A 444 9.73 -0.92 26.98
N ALA A 445 8.98 -0.68 25.92
CA ALA A 445 8.64 0.65 25.43
C ALA A 445 7.14 0.92 25.53
N SER A 446 6.78 2.19 25.61
CA SER A 446 5.39 2.66 25.68
C SER A 446 4.68 2.58 24.32
N ASP A 447 5.43 2.55 23.23
CA ASP A 447 4.90 2.53 21.86
C ASP A 447 5.81 1.70 20.94
N TYR A 448 5.31 1.36 19.76
CA TYR A 448 6.08 0.69 18.72
C TYR A 448 7.15 1.62 18.16
N LEU A 449 8.42 1.22 18.29
CA LEU A 449 9.55 1.97 17.73
C LEU A 449 9.51 2.00 16.20
N ILE A 450 9.01 0.96 15.58
CA ILE A 450 8.84 0.88 14.13
C ILE A 450 7.37 0.56 13.84
N SER A 451 6.68 1.51 13.21
CA SER A 451 5.30 1.32 12.76
C SER A 451 4.95 2.28 11.62
N LYS A 452 3.94 1.98 10.81
CA LYS A 452 3.43 2.92 9.78
C LYS A 452 2.84 4.21 10.38
N LYS A 453 2.41 4.16 11.63
CA LYS A 453 1.76 5.26 12.34
C LYS A 453 2.75 6.19 13.02
N GLY A 454 3.97 5.71 13.24
CA GLY A 454 4.97 6.37 14.09
C GLY A 454 4.57 6.33 15.57
N LEU A 455 5.22 7.18 16.35
CA LEU A 455 4.92 7.38 17.75
C LEU A 455 3.67 8.25 17.93
N TYR A 456 2.96 8.04 19.02
CA TYR A 456 1.78 8.84 19.36
C TYR A 456 2.18 10.27 19.72
N LEU A 457 1.68 11.23 18.94
CA LEU A 457 1.94 12.66 19.10
C LEU A 457 1.00 13.27 20.14
N GLN A 458 1.55 14.09 21.04
CA GLN A 458 0.81 14.74 22.11
C GLN A 458 1.06 16.26 22.10
N ASP A 459 0.05 17.06 22.46
CA ASP A 459 0.11 18.52 22.55
C ASP A 459 0.28 19.01 24.00
N ASN A 460 0.50 18.09 24.95
CA ASN A 460 0.55 18.30 26.39
C ASN A 460 1.91 18.76 26.91
N VAL A 461 2.81 19.20 26.03
CA VAL A 461 4.17 19.62 26.39
C VAL A 461 4.24 21.15 26.42
N GLU A 462 4.68 21.69 27.56
CA GLU A 462 4.92 23.12 27.78
C GLU A 462 6.41 23.39 28.00
N TRP A 463 6.91 24.50 27.47
CA TRP A 463 8.31 24.93 27.64
C TRP A 463 8.42 26.44 27.73
N ASP A 464 9.51 26.92 28.34
CA ASP A 464 9.77 28.34 28.46
C ASP A 464 9.97 28.99 27.09
N GLY A 465 9.18 30.02 26.80
CA GLY A 465 9.19 30.72 25.52
C GLY A 465 8.27 30.14 24.45
N LYS A 466 7.40 29.18 24.79
CA LYS A 466 6.36 28.68 23.87
C LYS A 466 5.44 29.84 23.46
N THR A 467 5.33 30.09 22.17
CA THR A 467 4.50 31.15 21.59
C THR A 467 3.10 30.63 21.22
N GLU A 468 2.13 31.55 21.03
CA GLU A 468 0.80 31.19 20.55
C GLU A 468 0.83 30.39 19.21
N ALA A 469 1.76 30.73 18.31
CA ALA A 469 1.97 30.01 17.04
C ALA A 469 2.45 28.56 17.23
N GLN A 470 2.98 28.23 18.39
CA GLN A 470 3.49 26.89 18.74
C GLN A 470 2.52 26.10 19.62
N LYS A 471 1.31 26.62 19.90
CA LYS A 471 0.29 25.89 20.68
C LYS A 471 -0.03 24.51 20.11
N GLU A 472 -0.07 24.41 18.78
CA GLU A 472 -0.42 23.18 18.06
C GLU A 472 0.76 22.23 17.83
N VAL A 473 1.96 22.58 18.31
CA VAL A 473 3.15 21.71 18.18
C VAL A 473 2.93 20.45 19.01
N LYS A 474 2.85 19.32 18.34
CA LYS A 474 2.73 18.00 18.94
C LYS A 474 4.07 17.31 18.99
N ILE A 475 4.34 16.65 20.10
CA ILE A 475 5.63 15.99 20.38
C ILE A 475 5.36 14.56 20.83
N ALA A 476 6.04 13.62 20.21
CA ALA A 476 5.99 12.22 20.58
C ALA A 476 6.70 11.99 21.92
N GLN A 477 6.17 11.10 22.73
CA GLN A 477 6.73 10.72 24.02
C GLN A 477 7.01 9.22 23.98
N LEU A 478 8.30 8.87 23.89
CA LEU A 478 8.77 7.49 23.95
C LEU A 478 9.31 7.18 25.35
N GLU A 479 8.58 6.37 26.07
CA GLU A 479 9.04 5.87 27.38
C GLU A 479 9.76 4.53 27.18
N LEU A 480 10.97 4.42 27.73
CA LEU A 480 11.77 3.21 27.70
C LEU A 480 12.09 2.78 29.15
N GLN A 481 12.01 1.48 29.38
CA GLN A 481 12.49 0.90 30.64
C GLN A 481 14.02 0.70 30.64
N GLU A 482 14.49 0.13 31.73
CA GLU A 482 15.88 -0.26 31.92
C GLU A 482 16.45 -0.97 30.69
N ASN A 483 17.73 -0.74 30.39
CA ASN A 483 18.45 -1.21 29.20
C ASN A 483 17.99 -0.65 27.83
N GLY A 484 16.87 0.09 27.73
CA GLY A 484 16.38 0.57 26.44
C GLY A 484 17.36 1.54 25.78
N TRP A 485 17.94 2.44 26.54
CA TRP A 485 18.96 3.36 26.04
C TRP A 485 20.17 2.63 25.44
N ASP A 486 20.71 1.64 26.16
CA ASP A 486 21.88 0.87 25.74
C ASP A 486 21.57 -0.14 24.62
N MET A 487 20.32 -0.56 24.49
CA MET A 487 19.87 -1.47 23.45
C MET A 487 19.74 -0.76 22.12
N PHE A 488 19.03 0.38 22.08
CA PHE A 488 18.77 1.12 20.84
C PHE A 488 19.90 2.06 20.42
N ARG A 489 20.86 2.36 21.29
CA ARG A 489 22.07 3.15 20.99
C ARG A 489 21.79 4.41 20.20
N PHE A 490 20.85 5.22 20.66
CA PHE A 490 20.54 6.50 20.04
C PHE A 490 21.81 7.36 19.92
N ARG A 491 21.98 8.04 18.79
CA ARG A 491 23.17 8.84 18.53
C ARG A 491 23.09 10.19 19.23
N LEU A 492 23.91 10.39 20.23
CA LEU A 492 24.01 11.64 20.97
C LEU A 492 24.73 12.71 20.14
N ILE A 493 24.19 13.94 20.12
CA ILE A 493 24.73 15.12 19.46
C ILE A 493 25.30 16.09 20.50
N GLU A 494 24.51 16.35 21.56
CA GLU A 494 24.87 17.31 22.62
C GLU A 494 24.43 16.77 23.98
N GLY A 495 25.14 17.13 25.01
CA GLY A 495 24.84 16.71 26.38
C GLY A 495 25.28 15.27 26.67
N ARG A 496 24.46 14.53 27.42
CA ARG A 496 24.70 13.13 27.78
C ARG A 496 23.45 12.27 27.61
N GLY A 497 23.65 10.96 27.52
CA GLY A 497 22.57 9.97 27.59
C GLY A 497 22.13 9.68 29.04
N PHE A 498 21.25 8.71 29.17
CA PHE A 498 20.80 8.24 30.47
C PHE A 498 21.89 7.41 31.17
N GLU A 499 22.00 7.58 32.46
CA GLU A 499 22.82 6.80 33.37
C GLU A 499 21.91 5.98 34.31
N GLU A 500 22.48 4.99 34.98
CA GLU A 500 21.74 4.13 35.93
C GLU A 500 21.06 4.93 37.06
N SER A 501 21.69 6.07 37.44
CA SER A 501 21.16 7.02 38.44
C SER A 501 19.92 7.81 37.94
N ASP A 502 19.69 7.86 36.64
CA ASP A 502 18.54 8.56 36.06
C ASP A 502 17.30 7.70 36.05
N TRP A 503 17.43 6.37 36.21
CA TRP A 503 16.32 5.45 36.24
C TRP A 503 15.55 5.55 37.55
N GLN A 504 14.23 5.76 37.43
CA GLN A 504 13.33 5.90 38.57
C GLN A 504 12.13 4.99 38.40
N PRO A 505 11.86 4.06 39.35
CA PRO A 505 10.66 3.24 39.30
C PRO A 505 9.41 4.08 39.45
N SER A 506 8.39 3.76 38.63
CA SER A 506 7.13 4.50 38.58
C SER A 506 6.42 4.55 39.95
N GLY A 507 5.93 5.74 40.31
CA GLY A 507 4.97 5.90 41.41
C GLY A 507 5.34 6.86 42.53
N ASN A 508 6.63 7.15 42.76
CA ASN A 508 7.02 8.16 43.74
C ASN A 508 8.08 9.07 43.11
N GLN A 509 7.79 10.37 42.99
CA GLN A 509 8.87 11.33 42.77
C GLN A 509 9.86 11.23 43.94
N PRO A 510 11.09 10.76 43.74
CA PRO A 510 12.03 10.73 44.83
C PRO A 510 12.29 12.17 45.28
N LYS A 511 12.26 12.37 46.54
CA LYS A 511 12.68 13.64 47.13
C LYS A 511 14.18 13.56 47.39
N ASP A 512 14.89 14.60 46.98
CA ASP A 512 16.28 14.77 47.33
C ASP A 512 16.41 14.61 48.87
N PRO A 513 17.19 13.66 49.33
CA PRO A 513 17.30 13.35 50.75
C PRO A 513 17.86 14.53 51.57
N ILE A 514 18.53 15.49 50.94
CA ILE A 514 19.13 16.66 51.61
C ILE A 514 18.19 17.85 51.58
N THR A 515 17.51 18.11 50.43
CA THR A 515 16.70 19.31 50.25
C THR A 515 15.23 19.07 50.43
N GLY A 516 14.77 17.82 50.44
CA GLY A 516 13.35 17.41 50.47
C GLY A 516 12.54 17.81 49.23
N LYS A 517 13.18 18.37 48.22
CA LYS A 517 12.54 18.78 46.95
C LYS A 517 12.41 17.59 46.02
N PRO A 518 11.37 17.56 45.17
CA PRO A 518 11.27 16.54 44.13
C PRO A 518 12.51 16.54 43.22
N VAL A 519 13.12 15.37 43.00
CA VAL A 519 14.18 15.21 42.01
C VAL A 519 13.55 15.39 40.62
N LEU A 520 14.16 16.25 39.81
CA LEU A 520 13.71 16.48 38.42
C LEU A 520 13.91 15.21 37.61
N ASN A 521 12.86 14.81 36.92
CA ASN A 521 12.93 13.75 35.91
C ASN A 521 13.81 14.23 34.74
N ARG A 522 14.51 13.32 34.12
CA ARG A 522 15.45 13.62 33.04
C ARG A 522 14.94 13.07 31.72
N ILE A 523 15.16 13.82 30.64
CA ILE A 523 14.75 13.47 29.30
C ILE A 523 15.83 13.79 28.28
N VAL A 524 15.74 13.12 27.16
CA VAL A 524 16.52 13.40 25.95
C VAL A 524 15.56 13.73 24.83
N ILE A 525 15.90 14.71 23.98
CA ILE A 525 15.07 15.14 22.86
C ILE A 525 15.82 14.95 21.54
N ASN A 526 15.10 14.80 20.42
CA ASN A 526 15.72 14.69 19.11
C ASN A 526 15.86 16.07 18.42
N GLU A 527 16.62 16.13 17.31
CA GLU A 527 16.85 17.37 16.53
C GLU A 527 15.53 18.00 16.06
N SER A 528 14.58 17.17 15.62
CA SER A 528 13.24 17.62 15.21
C SER A 528 12.47 18.30 16.34
N ALA A 529 12.60 17.82 17.59
CA ALA A 529 11.98 18.46 18.74
C ALA A 529 12.66 19.79 19.08
N VAL A 530 13.98 19.88 18.99
CA VAL A 530 14.72 21.15 19.17
C VAL A 530 14.23 22.18 18.15
N THR A 531 14.07 21.77 16.89
CA THR A 531 13.60 22.62 15.80
C THR A 531 12.15 23.07 16.00
N ALA A 532 11.26 22.14 16.36
CA ALA A 532 9.84 22.42 16.59
C ALA A 532 9.61 23.35 17.78
N MET A 533 10.40 23.18 18.85
CA MET A 533 10.37 24.06 20.03
C MET A 533 11.14 25.37 19.82
N GLN A 534 11.93 25.51 18.74
CA GLN A 534 12.82 26.65 18.48
C GLN A 534 13.75 26.97 19.65
N MET A 535 14.30 25.92 20.27
CA MET A 535 15.17 26.07 21.44
C MET A 535 16.61 26.35 21.04
N GLU A 536 17.18 27.42 21.54
CA GLU A 536 18.61 27.63 21.54
C GLU A 536 19.22 27.02 22.82
N GLN A 537 20.30 26.23 22.72
CA GLN A 537 20.96 25.54 23.84
C GLN A 537 19.94 24.75 24.70
N PRO A 538 19.39 23.65 24.22
CA PRO A 538 18.31 22.92 24.90
C PRO A 538 18.76 22.20 26.16
N VAL A 539 20.04 21.78 26.25
CA VAL A 539 20.57 21.04 27.40
C VAL A 539 20.54 21.89 28.66
N GLY A 540 19.98 21.36 29.73
CA GLY A 540 19.78 22.03 31.02
C GLY A 540 18.49 22.84 31.12
N LYS A 541 17.73 23.02 30.00
CA LYS A 541 16.41 23.64 30.05
C LYS A 541 15.34 22.68 30.57
N ARG A 542 14.25 23.26 31.05
CA ARG A 542 13.13 22.49 31.61
C ARG A 542 11.94 22.54 30.67
N ILE A 543 11.26 21.42 30.60
CA ILE A 543 9.95 21.32 30.00
C ILE A 543 8.95 20.73 30.99
N ARG A 544 7.69 21.02 30.80
CA ARG A 544 6.59 20.53 31.62
C ARG A 544 5.65 19.68 30.76
N ILE A 545 5.33 18.51 31.25
CA ILE A 545 4.41 17.59 30.58
C ILE A 545 3.16 17.44 31.44
N SER A 546 2.00 17.67 30.83
CA SER A 546 0.69 17.46 31.45
C SER A 546 0.25 16.02 31.21
N THR A 547 -0.15 15.32 32.26
CA THR A 547 -0.72 13.96 32.18
C THR A 547 -2.10 13.99 32.80
N GLY A 548 -3.11 13.63 32.01
CA GLY A 548 -4.49 13.49 32.53
C GLY A 548 -4.60 12.21 33.38
N ILE A 549 -5.03 12.36 34.63
CA ILE A 549 -5.32 11.22 35.52
C ILE A 549 -6.81 11.29 35.86
N PHE A 550 -7.50 10.16 35.72
CA PHE A 550 -8.90 10.06 36.17
C PHE A 550 -8.94 10.02 37.69
N GLY A 551 -9.30 11.15 38.27
CA GLY A 551 -9.58 11.30 39.69
C GLY A 551 -11.05 11.13 40.03
N PRO A 552 -11.43 11.20 41.33
CA PRO A 552 -12.83 11.11 41.77
C PRO A 552 -13.77 12.16 41.20
N ASN A 553 -13.22 13.30 40.75
CA ASN A 553 -13.96 14.45 40.21
C ASN A 553 -13.87 14.58 38.68
N GLY A 554 -13.34 13.57 37.98
CA GLY A 554 -13.11 13.57 36.53
C GLY A 554 -11.63 13.56 36.15
N LEU A 555 -11.32 14.04 34.94
CA LEU A 555 -9.95 14.12 34.43
C LEU A 555 -9.21 15.31 35.08
N GLU A 556 -8.20 15.02 35.89
CA GLU A 556 -7.35 16.03 36.51
C GLU A 556 -5.99 16.08 35.81
N ASN A 557 -5.51 17.26 35.43
CA ASN A 557 -4.20 17.42 34.81
C ASN A 557 -3.11 17.47 35.89
N HIS A 558 -2.23 16.50 35.86
CA HIS A 558 -1.01 16.47 36.64
C HIS A 558 0.17 16.95 35.79
N TYR A 559 0.91 17.92 36.30
CA TYR A 559 2.08 18.51 35.64
C TYR A 559 3.36 17.93 36.22
N THR A 560 4.25 17.46 35.37
CA THR A 560 5.58 16.96 35.79
C THR A 560 6.66 17.75 35.04
N ASP A 561 7.60 18.28 35.79
CA ASP A 561 8.75 19.01 35.24
C ASP A 561 9.89 18.04 34.92
N TYR A 562 10.51 18.23 33.74
CA TYR A 562 11.62 17.44 33.22
C TYR A 562 12.80 18.34 32.85
N GLU A 563 14.03 17.87 33.05
CA GLU A 563 15.27 18.51 32.60
C GLU A 563 15.81 17.83 31.35
N ILE A 564 16.12 18.58 30.32
CA ILE A 564 16.77 18.08 29.12
C ILE A 564 18.21 17.85 29.38
N ILE A 565 18.68 16.57 29.37
CA ILE A 565 20.06 16.19 29.61
C ILE A 565 20.88 15.99 28.35
N GLY A 566 20.24 15.80 27.22
CA GLY A 566 20.90 15.59 25.93
C GLY A 566 20.01 15.75 24.74
N VAL A 567 20.65 15.93 23.60
CA VAL A 567 20.04 15.96 22.28
C VAL A 567 20.57 14.80 21.45
N ILE A 568 19.67 14.05 20.83
CA ILE A 568 20.00 12.94 19.94
C ILE A 568 19.68 13.29 18.49
N LYS A 569 20.38 12.62 17.59
CA LYS A 569 20.03 12.64 16.18
C LYS A 569 18.63 12.10 15.97
N ASP A 570 17.96 12.61 14.94
CA ASP A 570 16.67 12.09 14.52
C ASP A 570 16.70 10.59 14.26
N PHE A 571 15.65 9.91 14.68
CA PHE A 571 15.44 8.49 14.43
C PHE A 571 14.09 8.25 13.73
N HIS A 572 14.08 7.29 12.81
CA HIS A 572 12.96 7.07 11.91
C HIS A 572 12.05 5.95 12.42
N THR A 573 10.85 6.30 12.84
CA THR A 573 9.86 5.34 13.36
C THR A 573 8.88 4.85 12.30
N GLN A 574 8.66 5.66 11.25
CA GLN A 574 7.74 5.39 10.13
C GLN A 574 8.47 4.99 8.83
N GLY A 575 9.77 4.67 8.93
CA GLY A 575 10.60 4.47 7.75
C GLY A 575 10.88 5.79 7.01
N MET A 576 11.12 5.72 5.71
CA MET A 576 11.53 6.88 4.89
C MET A 576 10.36 7.61 4.21
N LYS A 577 9.13 7.22 4.50
CA LYS A 577 7.94 7.84 3.89
C LYS A 577 7.51 9.12 4.57
N ALA A 578 7.59 9.16 5.89
CA ALA A 578 7.19 10.29 6.70
C ALA A 578 8.40 11.08 7.19
N GLU A 579 8.18 12.35 7.48
CA GLU A 579 9.16 13.17 8.17
C GLU A 579 9.40 12.64 9.58
N THR A 580 10.59 12.87 10.11
CA THR A 580 10.90 12.48 11.48
C THR A 580 10.07 13.29 12.45
N GLN A 581 9.43 12.59 13.38
CA GLN A 581 8.59 13.22 14.40
C GLN A 581 9.45 13.91 15.45
N PRO A 582 9.06 15.11 15.94
CA PRO A 582 9.59 15.67 17.16
C PRO A 582 9.35 14.69 18.32
N ALA A 583 10.40 14.28 19.01
CA ALA A 583 10.29 13.23 20.02
C ALA A 583 11.08 13.52 21.29
N ILE A 584 10.49 13.13 22.40
CA ILE A 584 11.10 13.09 23.72
C ILE A 584 11.29 11.63 24.11
N VAL A 585 12.49 11.25 24.48
CA VAL A 585 12.79 9.94 25.04
C VAL A 585 12.94 10.10 26.55
N MET A 586 12.26 9.27 27.32
CA MET A 586 12.29 9.31 28.79
C MET A 586 12.42 7.90 29.38
N GLN A 587 13.06 7.84 30.52
CA GLN A 587 13.22 6.61 31.32
C GLN A 587 12.25 6.64 32.50
N ASN A 588 10.96 6.45 32.23
CA ASN A 588 9.98 6.29 33.29
C ASN A 588 8.71 5.68 32.68
N PHE A 589 8.40 4.47 33.07
CA PHE A 589 7.28 3.76 32.46
C PHE A 589 6.01 3.89 33.30
N ARG A 590 5.02 4.60 32.80
CA ARG A 590 3.73 4.74 33.46
C ARG A 590 2.65 3.83 32.91
N PHE A 591 2.73 3.29 31.70
CA PHE A 591 1.59 2.56 31.16
C PHE A 591 1.59 2.10 29.72
N VAL A 592 0.73 1.46 29.18
CA VAL A 592 -0.57 0.87 29.06
C VAL A 592 -0.53 -0.32 28.08
N ARG A 593 0.33 -0.31 27.08
CA ARG A 593 0.57 -1.40 26.12
C ARG A 593 2.06 -1.68 26.06
N PRO A 594 2.59 -2.49 26.98
CA PRO A 594 4.02 -2.75 27.02
C PRO A 594 4.44 -3.54 25.78
N ILE A 595 5.26 -2.89 24.96
CA ILE A 595 5.93 -3.54 23.84
C ILE A 595 7.29 -3.97 24.34
N ASN A 596 7.55 -5.26 24.31
CA ASN A 596 8.77 -5.84 24.82
C ASN A 596 9.76 -6.01 23.67
N TYR A 597 10.99 -5.61 23.94
CA TYR A 597 12.11 -5.75 23.01
C TYR A 597 13.19 -6.62 23.65
N PHE A 598 13.64 -7.63 22.91
CA PHE A 598 14.66 -8.57 23.33
C PHE A 598 15.84 -8.49 22.37
N GLN A 599 17.00 -8.08 22.88
CA GLN A 599 18.25 -8.19 22.15
C GLN A 599 18.75 -9.62 22.27
N VAL A 600 18.94 -10.28 21.13
CA VAL A 600 19.41 -11.66 21.08
C VAL A 600 20.80 -11.75 20.48
N THR A 601 21.52 -12.83 20.78
CA THR A 601 22.84 -13.09 20.21
C THR A 601 22.76 -13.15 18.69
N GLN A 602 23.68 -12.47 18.02
CA GLN A 602 23.73 -12.37 16.57
C GLN A 602 23.69 -13.77 15.90
N GLY A 603 22.77 -13.92 14.91
CA GLY A 603 22.58 -15.16 14.18
C GLY A 603 21.65 -16.17 14.87
N THR A 604 21.08 -15.84 16.04
CA THR A 604 20.11 -16.71 16.75
C THR A 604 18.65 -16.21 16.63
N GLU A 605 18.39 -15.19 15.84
CA GLU A 605 17.08 -14.49 15.76
C GLU A 605 15.95 -15.47 15.40
N GLN A 606 16.15 -16.32 14.40
CA GLN A 606 15.14 -17.31 13.98
C GLN A 606 14.92 -18.41 15.02
N ALA A 607 15.99 -18.83 15.71
CA ALA A 607 15.90 -19.78 16.80
C ALA A 607 15.15 -19.18 18.00
N ALA A 608 15.39 -17.90 18.28
CA ALA A 608 14.70 -17.16 19.33
C ALA A 608 13.20 -17.00 19.01
N LEU A 609 12.84 -16.63 17.77
CA LEU A 609 11.44 -16.57 17.34
C LEU A 609 10.71 -17.90 17.55
N LYS A 610 11.36 -19.01 17.15
CA LYS A 610 10.79 -20.34 17.32
C LYS A 610 10.60 -20.67 18.80
N ALA A 611 11.60 -20.43 19.64
CA ALA A 611 11.54 -20.67 21.08
C ALA A 611 10.43 -19.81 21.76
N ILE A 612 10.28 -18.56 21.37
CA ILE A 612 9.22 -17.67 21.89
C ILE A 612 7.84 -18.20 21.50
N ASN A 613 7.64 -18.65 20.26
CA ASN A 613 6.37 -19.23 19.82
C ASN A 613 6.06 -20.55 20.56
N GLU A 614 7.04 -21.43 20.78
CA GLU A 614 6.86 -22.65 21.57
C GLU A 614 6.49 -22.35 23.04
N LEU A 615 7.08 -21.29 23.64
CA LEU A 615 6.71 -20.83 24.98
C LEU A 615 5.29 -20.22 24.98
N ALA A 616 4.91 -19.46 23.96
CA ALA A 616 3.57 -18.92 23.83
C ALA A 616 2.51 -20.03 23.79
N GLU A 617 2.73 -21.08 22.99
CA GLU A 617 1.85 -22.26 22.95
C GLU A 617 1.77 -22.97 24.32
N LYS A 618 2.93 -23.16 24.98
CA LYS A 618 3.00 -23.77 26.32
C LYS A 618 2.19 -23.00 27.36
N HIS A 619 2.19 -21.65 27.31
CA HIS A 619 1.44 -20.80 28.23
C HIS A 619 -0.02 -20.55 27.77
N GLY A 620 -0.46 -21.15 26.66
CA GLY A 620 -1.79 -20.91 26.08
C GLY A 620 -1.99 -19.45 25.64
N TRP A 621 -0.91 -18.80 25.19
CA TRP A 621 -0.94 -17.42 24.74
C TRP A 621 -1.36 -17.36 23.27
N GLU A 622 -2.50 -16.73 22.98
CA GLU A 622 -2.99 -16.54 21.62
C GLU A 622 -2.63 -15.15 21.09
N TYR A 623 -2.08 -15.10 19.89
CA TYR A 623 -1.80 -13.85 19.18
C TYR A 623 -3.08 -13.29 18.56
N ASN A 624 -3.26 -11.97 18.66
CA ASN A 624 -4.37 -11.23 18.05
C ASN A 624 -3.91 -9.79 17.75
N LYS A 625 -4.79 -8.90 17.33
CA LYS A 625 -4.43 -7.49 17.04
C LYS A 625 -3.85 -6.73 18.26
N ASN A 626 -4.13 -7.18 19.47
CA ASN A 626 -3.61 -6.57 20.70
C ASN A 626 -2.40 -7.30 21.27
N ASN A 627 -2.11 -8.49 20.76
CA ASN A 627 -0.97 -9.32 21.14
C ASN A 627 -0.35 -9.84 19.84
N THR A 628 0.47 -9.03 19.20
CA THR A 628 1.10 -9.40 17.93
C THR A 628 2.14 -10.50 18.10
N PRO A 629 2.30 -11.40 17.13
CA PRO A 629 3.35 -12.40 17.17
C PRO A 629 4.74 -11.75 17.23
N PRO A 630 5.74 -12.46 17.76
CA PRO A 630 7.09 -11.92 17.83
C PRO A 630 7.65 -11.67 16.41
N GLN A 631 8.28 -10.51 16.25
CA GLN A 631 8.85 -10.10 14.97
C GLN A 631 10.28 -9.59 15.16
N ILE A 632 11.18 -9.92 14.21
CA ILE A 632 12.51 -9.31 14.15
C ILE A 632 12.35 -7.88 13.67
N LEU A 633 12.94 -6.92 14.35
CA LEU A 633 12.75 -5.49 14.06
C LEU A 633 13.22 -5.09 12.66
N THR A 634 14.31 -5.67 12.16
CA THR A 634 14.78 -5.48 10.78
C THR A 634 13.81 -6.05 9.74
N ASP A 635 13.09 -7.13 10.04
CA ASP A 635 12.08 -7.69 9.14
C ASP A 635 10.82 -6.83 9.15
N LYS A 636 10.48 -6.25 10.29
CA LYS A 636 9.38 -5.26 10.39
C LYS A 636 9.64 -4.01 9.53
N ILE A 637 10.89 -3.52 9.47
CA ILE A 637 11.28 -2.45 8.55
C ILE A 637 11.05 -2.85 7.09
N LYS A 638 11.39 -4.09 6.72
CA LYS A 638 11.10 -4.60 5.37
C LYS A 638 9.61 -4.72 5.10
N GLU A 639 8.82 -5.08 6.11
CA GLU A 639 7.37 -5.15 6.03
C GLU A 639 6.74 -3.78 5.82
N LEU A 640 7.23 -2.72 6.48
CA LEU A 640 6.81 -1.34 6.19
C LEU A 640 6.96 -1.00 4.70
N ASN A 641 7.97 -1.55 4.03
CA ASN A 641 8.28 -1.33 2.63
C ASN A 641 7.70 -2.43 1.69
N LYS A 642 6.77 -3.27 2.19
CA LYS A 642 6.20 -4.40 1.44
C LYS A 642 5.50 -3.94 0.16
N SER A 643 4.71 -2.88 0.24
CA SER A 643 4.00 -2.28 -0.90
C SER A 643 4.97 -1.82 -2.00
N GLU A 644 6.08 -1.15 -1.62
CA GLU A 644 7.12 -0.69 -2.54
C GLU A 644 7.89 -1.85 -3.14
N THR A 645 8.16 -2.88 -2.32
CA THR A 645 8.80 -4.11 -2.79
C THR A 645 7.94 -4.84 -3.81
N ALA A 646 6.64 -4.97 -3.55
CA ALA A 646 5.68 -5.56 -4.49
C ALA A 646 5.58 -4.73 -5.78
N THR A 647 5.52 -3.40 -5.65
CA THR A 647 5.54 -2.46 -6.78
C THR A 647 6.80 -2.65 -7.63
N PHE A 648 7.97 -2.71 -7.02
CA PHE A 648 9.23 -2.95 -7.73
C PHE A 648 9.26 -4.31 -8.44
N ARG A 649 8.81 -5.38 -7.77
CA ARG A 649 8.75 -6.72 -8.37
C ARG A 649 7.87 -6.72 -9.62
N LEU A 650 6.68 -6.13 -9.54
CA LEU A 650 5.77 -6.04 -10.67
C LEU A 650 6.36 -5.22 -11.82
N PHE A 651 6.91 -4.03 -11.53
CA PHE A 651 7.57 -3.21 -12.57
C PHE A 651 8.77 -3.91 -13.20
N SER A 652 9.51 -4.71 -12.44
CA SER A 652 10.62 -5.51 -12.97
C SER A 652 10.14 -6.56 -13.96
N ILE A 653 9.03 -7.27 -13.64
CA ILE A 653 8.41 -8.24 -14.54
C ILE A 653 7.90 -7.54 -15.81
N LEU A 654 7.17 -6.43 -15.65
CA LEU A 654 6.66 -5.67 -16.80
C LEU A 654 7.79 -5.12 -17.68
N THR A 655 8.88 -4.66 -17.06
CA THR A 655 10.09 -4.21 -17.77
C THR A 655 10.71 -5.35 -18.56
N PHE A 656 10.90 -6.50 -17.95
CA PHE A 656 11.44 -7.67 -18.62
C PHE A 656 10.60 -8.09 -19.83
N LEU A 657 9.28 -8.18 -19.65
CA LEU A 657 8.35 -8.50 -20.74
C LEU A 657 8.39 -7.43 -21.85
N CYS A 658 8.39 -6.15 -21.49
CA CYS A 658 8.46 -5.06 -22.46
C CYS A 658 9.76 -5.09 -23.27
N VAL A 659 10.90 -5.35 -22.61
CA VAL A 659 12.21 -5.50 -23.28
C VAL A 659 12.17 -6.70 -24.24
N LEU A 660 11.69 -7.87 -23.81
CA LEU A 660 11.57 -9.04 -24.66
C LEU A 660 10.71 -8.78 -25.90
N ILE A 661 9.51 -8.23 -25.71
CA ILE A 661 8.59 -7.89 -26.80
C ILE A 661 9.24 -6.91 -27.76
N SER A 662 9.96 -5.91 -27.24
CA SER A 662 10.66 -4.90 -28.04
C SER A 662 11.79 -5.52 -28.85
N LEU A 663 12.60 -6.39 -28.25
CA LEU A 663 13.69 -7.07 -28.96
C LEU A 663 13.17 -8.01 -30.06
N PHE A 664 12.11 -8.78 -29.80
CA PHE A 664 11.45 -9.58 -30.84
C PHE A 664 10.89 -8.75 -31.99
N GLY A 665 10.26 -7.60 -31.68
CA GLY A 665 9.77 -6.68 -32.69
C GLY A 665 10.89 -6.11 -33.56
N ILE A 666 11.95 -5.63 -32.92
CA ILE A 666 13.14 -5.10 -33.62
C ILE A 666 13.80 -6.19 -34.48
N PHE A 667 13.95 -7.41 -33.95
CA PHE A 667 14.50 -8.54 -34.68
C PHE A 667 13.71 -8.83 -35.96
N ALA A 668 12.38 -8.97 -35.85
CA ALA A 668 11.53 -9.27 -36.99
C ALA A 668 11.49 -8.15 -38.04
N ILE A 669 11.46 -6.88 -37.59
CA ILE A 669 11.49 -5.72 -38.48
C ILE A 669 12.84 -5.57 -39.15
N SER A 670 13.94 -5.83 -38.41
CA SER A 670 15.27 -5.80 -38.96
C SER A 670 15.45 -6.86 -40.04
N ALA A 671 15.04 -8.10 -39.79
CA ALA A 671 15.07 -9.19 -40.79
C ALA A 671 14.36 -8.80 -42.10
N SER A 672 13.16 -8.23 -41.97
CA SER A 672 12.39 -7.76 -43.12
C SER A 672 13.05 -6.59 -43.85
N THR A 673 13.66 -5.65 -43.12
CA THR A 673 14.34 -4.48 -43.69
C THR A 673 15.57 -4.89 -44.45
N VAL A 674 16.38 -5.74 -43.87
CA VAL A 674 17.58 -6.31 -44.49
C VAL A 674 17.20 -7.09 -45.74
N GLY A 675 16.15 -7.92 -45.69
CA GLY A 675 15.64 -8.65 -46.85
C GLY A 675 15.18 -7.75 -48.00
N GLN A 676 14.52 -6.63 -47.71
CA GLN A 676 14.05 -5.66 -48.71
C GLN A 676 15.21 -4.85 -49.33
N ARG A 677 16.26 -4.58 -48.56
CA ARG A 677 17.46 -3.83 -49.03
C ARG A 677 18.57 -4.75 -49.57
N ARG A 678 18.32 -6.03 -49.72
CA ARG A 678 19.31 -7.02 -50.14
C ARG A 678 19.95 -6.64 -51.49
N LYS A 679 19.15 -6.21 -52.47
CA LYS A 679 19.66 -5.70 -53.79
C LYS A 679 20.48 -4.42 -53.64
N GLU A 680 20.04 -3.46 -52.83
CA GLU A 680 20.77 -2.24 -52.52
C GLU A 680 22.17 -2.55 -51.92
N ILE A 681 22.18 -3.49 -50.94
CA ILE A 681 23.43 -3.95 -50.31
C ILE A 681 24.33 -4.61 -51.33
N ALA A 682 23.80 -5.47 -52.19
CA ALA A 682 24.57 -6.17 -53.24
C ALA A 682 25.20 -5.16 -54.24
N VAL A 683 24.41 -4.17 -54.71
CA VAL A 683 24.93 -3.11 -55.62
C VAL A 683 26.02 -2.29 -54.93
N ARG A 684 25.84 -1.89 -53.68
CA ARG A 684 26.87 -1.13 -52.93
C ARG A 684 28.16 -1.96 -52.75
N LYS A 685 28.05 -3.27 -52.50
CA LYS A 685 29.21 -4.15 -52.43
C LYS A 685 29.97 -4.27 -53.75
N VAL A 686 29.23 -4.35 -54.87
CA VAL A 686 29.84 -4.34 -56.21
C VAL A 686 30.56 -3.01 -56.47
N MET A 687 30.03 -1.90 -55.90
CA MET A 687 30.65 -0.58 -55.96
C MET A 687 31.78 -0.37 -54.95
N GLY A 688 32.21 -1.41 -54.22
CA GLY A 688 33.34 -1.37 -53.29
C GLY A 688 33.03 -1.13 -51.82
N ALA A 689 31.74 -1.14 -51.40
CA ALA A 689 31.40 -1.02 -49.98
C ALA A 689 31.81 -2.26 -49.21
N THR A 690 32.47 -2.07 -48.07
CA THR A 690 32.85 -3.16 -47.12
C THR A 690 31.65 -3.59 -46.28
N ALA A 691 31.72 -4.82 -45.71
CA ALA A 691 30.72 -5.29 -44.76
C ALA A 691 30.53 -4.31 -43.57
N LYS A 692 31.62 -3.68 -43.11
CA LYS A 692 31.60 -2.67 -42.07
C LYS A 692 30.72 -1.47 -42.45
N ASN A 693 30.83 -0.95 -43.68
CA ASN A 693 30.04 0.19 -44.16
C ASN A 693 28.52 -0.14 -44.14
N VAL A 694 28.17 -1.39 -44.44
CA VAL A 694 26.78 -1.85 -44.38
C VAL A 694 26.28 -1.91 -42.92
N VAL A 695 27.08 -2.47 -42.01
CA VAL A 695 26.77 -2.53 -40.60
C VAL A 695 26.61 -1.14 -40.00
N ASP A 696 27.55 -0.24 -40.25
CA ASP A 696 27.52 1.14 -39.75
C ASP A 696 26.27 1.92 -40.23
N MET A 697 25.80 1.67 -41.46
CA MET A 697 24.58 2.26 -41.99
C MET A 697 23.34 1.86 -41.18
N PHE A 698 23.18 0.57 -40.85
CA PHE A 698 22.06 0.10 -40.05
C PHE A 698 22.19 0.54 -38.61
N PHE A 699 23.37 0.44 -38.02
CA PHE A 699 23.62 0.85 -36.63
C PHE A 699 23.28 2.33 -36.43
N ARG A 700 23.68 3.19 -37.32
CA ARG A 700 23.37 4.63 -37.29
C ARG A 700 21.86 4.87 -37.31
N GLU A 701 21.06 4.10 -38.09
CA GLU A 701 19.62 4.22 -38.14
C GLU A 701 18.97 3.86 -36.78
N TYR A 702 19.40 2.76 -36.13
CA TYR A 702 18.87 2.34 -34.85
C TYR A 702 19.32 3.23 -33.68
N ILE A 703 20.56 3.72 -33.69
CA ILE A 703 21.05 4.67 -32.68
C ILE A 703 20.23 5.96 -32.72
N TRP A 704 19.90 6.47 -33.90
CA TRP A 704 19.02 7.63 -34.05
C TRP A 704 17.62 7.37 -33.52
N LEU A 705 17.05 6.20 -33.77
CA LEU A 705 15.72 5.83 -33.24
C LEU A 705 15.71 5.78 -31.73
N VAL A 706 16.73 5.17 -31.08
CA VAL A 706 16.85 5.15 -29.61
C VAL A 706 17.09 6.58 -29.09
N GLY A 707 17.88 7.40 -29.76
CA GLY A 707 18.10 8.80 -29.38
C GLY A 707 16.79 9.61 -29.35
N ILE A 708 16.00 9.53 -30.43
CA ILE A 708 14.68 10.18 -30.49
C ILE A 708 13.76 9.65 -29.41
N ALA A 709 13.73 8.32 -29.22
CA ALA A 709 12.92 7.71 -28.17
C ALA A 709 13.32 8.17 -26.76
N ALA A 710 14.62 8.33 -26.48
CA ALA A 710 15.14 8.81 -25.21
C ALA A 710 14.75 10.28 -24.96
N ILE A 711 14.82 11.15 -25.97
CA ILE A 711 14.41 12.56 -25.85
C ILE A 711 12.92 12.69 -25.46
N VAL A 712 12.07 11.78 -25.90
CA VAL A 712 10.64 11.79 -25.56
C VAL A 712 10.37 11.05 -24.24
N ALA A 713 11.00 9.88 -24.05
CA ALA A 713 10.74 9.03 -22.90
C ALA A 713 11.20 9.65 -21.57
N PHE A 714 12.39 10.25 -21.53
CA PHE A 714 12.97 10.72 -20.27
C PHE A 714 12.25 11.92 -19.65
N PRO A 715 11.79 12.95 -20.35
CA PRO A 715 11.00 14.02 -19.77
C PRO A 715 9.66 13.49 -19.20
N PHE A 716 8.98 12.61 -19.92
CA PHE A 716 7.73 11.99 -19.46
C PHE A 716 7.97 11.13 -18.23
N PHE A 717 9.02 10.31 -18.25
CA PHE A 717 9.43 9.52 -17.10
C PHE A 717 9.78 10.41 -15.89
N TYR A 718 10.60 11.47 -16.11
CA TYR A 718 10.99 12.37 -15.02
C TYR A 718 9.77 12.99 -14.33
N TYR A 719 8.81 13.47 -15.10
CA TYR A 719 7.57 14.02 -14.56
C TYR A 719 6.79 12.98 -13.72
N THR A 720 6.63 11.77 -14.24
CA THR A 720 5.87 10.72 -13.56
C THR A 720 6.55 10.24 -12.27
N ILE A 721 7.87 10.00 -12.33
CA ILE A 721 8.60 9.49 -11.18
C ILE A 721 8.82 10.55 -10.10
N SER A 722 8.99 11.83 -10.48
CA SER A 722 9.09 12.92 -9.52
C SER A 722 7.81 13.03 -8.70
N ARG A 723 6.63 12.97 -9.33
CA ARG A 723 5.34 12.94 -8.65
C ARG A 723 5.19 11.75 -7.69
N TRP A 724 5.73 10.61 -8.07
CA TRP A 724 5.73 9.43 -7.19
C TRP A 724 6.71 9.60 -6.02
N LEU A 725 7.90 10.15 -6.25
CA LEU A 725 8.90 10.40 -5.22
C LEU A 725 8.46 11.49 -4.22
N GLU A 726 7.63 12.45 -4.60
CA GLU A 726 7.04 13.46 -3.71
C GLU A 726 6.20 12.85 -2.56
N GLN A 727 5.81 11.57 -2.66
CA GLN A 727 5.12 10.85 -1.59
C GLN A 727 6.06 10.37 -0.46
N PHE A 728 7.37 10.53 -0.63
CA PHE A 728 8.38 10.14 0.33
C PHE A 728 9.07 11.38 0.88
N ALA A 729 9.09 11.53 2.20
CA ALA A 729 9.82 12.62 2.83
C ALA A 729 11.34 12.52 2.52
N TYR A 730 11.85 11.28 2.47
CA TYR A 730 13.24 11.00 2.13
C TYR A 730 13.32 10.19 0.84
N HIS A 731 13.83 10.78 -0.22
CA HIS A 731 13.91 10.13 -1.52
C HIS A 731 15.25 10.38 -2.23
N ILE A 732 15.54 9.51 -3.21
CA ILE A 732 16.74 9.60 -4.03
C ILE A 732 16.69 10.80 -4.99
N HIS A 733 17.85 11.40 -5.24
CA HIS A 733 18.01 12.34 -6.34
C HIS A 733 18.21 11.60 -7.66
N ILE A 734 17.46 12.02 -8.69
CA ILE A 734 17.54 11.44 -10.03
C ILE A 734 18.67 12.13 -10.79
N SER A 735 19.75 11.38 -11.07
CA SER A 735 20.90 11.87 -11.81
C SER A 735 20.74 11.67 -13.32
N ILE A 736 21.12 12.67 -14.13
CA ILE A 736 21.15 12.59 -15.59
C ILE A 736 22.04 11.43 -16.08
N GLY A 737 23.11 11.11 -15.34
CA GLY A 737 24.01 10.02 -15.68
C GLY A 737 23.32 8.65 -15.81
N ILE A 738 22.24 8.42 -15.02
CA ILE A 738 21.46 7.18 -15.10
C ILE A 738 20.71 7.09 -16.42
N TYR A 739 20.09 8.18 -16.86
CA TYR A 739 19.38 8.21 -18.14
C TYR A 739 20.32 7.90 -19.32
N LEU A 740 21.53 8.48 -19.29
CA LEU A 740 22.54 8.19 -20.29
C LEU A 740 22.97 6.72 -20.26
N ALA A 741 23.21 6.16 -19.08
CA ALA A 741 23.55 4.75 -18.93
C ALA A 741 22.44 3.82 -19.46
N LEU A 742 21.16 4.11 -19.14
CA LEU A 742 20.01 3.34 -19.62
C LEU A 742 19.85 3.43 -21.15
N ALA A 743 20.05 4.63 -21.72
CA ALA A 743 20.04 4.80 -23.16
C ALA A 743 21.19 3.99 -23.83
N CYS A 744 22.40 4.03 -23.28
CA CYS A 744 23.53 3.23 -23.77
C CYS A 744 23.26 1.73 -23.70
N ILE A 745 22.72 1.24 -22.59
CA ILE A 745 22.34 -0.19 -22.43
C ILE A 745 21.30 -0.57 -23.48
N THR A 746 20.28 0.27 -23.69
CA THR A 746 19.24 0.03 -24.70
C THR A 746 19.83 0.02 -26.11
N VAL A 747 20.74 0.93 -26.44
CA VAL A 747 21.46 0.92 -27.73
C VAL A 747 22.22 -0.40 -27.91
N VAL A 748 22.98 -0.83 -26.91
CA VAL A 748 23.74 -2.10 -26.97
C VAL A 748 22.80 -3.30 -27.21
N LEU A 749 21.69 -3.40 -26.48
CA LEU A 749 20.71 -4.47 -26.65
C LEU A 749 20.11 -4.51 -28.05
N VAL A 750 19.72 -3.34 -28.57
CA VAL A 750 19.18 -3.19 -29.93
C VAL A 750 20.21 -3.58 -30.97
N LEU A 751 21.45 -3.08 -30.87
CA LEU A 751 22.53 -3.39 -31.82
C LEU A 751 22.89 -4.87 -31.81
N LEU A 752 22.94 -5.52 -30.63
CA LEU A 752 23.17 -6.97 -30.52
C LEU A 752 22.06 -7.76 -31.21
N THR A 753 20.82 -7.34 -31.07
CA THR A 753 19.65 -8.00 -31.71
C THR A 753 19.73 -7.95 -33.23
N VAL A 754 20.17 -6.82 -33.77
CA VAL A 754 20.22 -6.56 -35.23
C VAL A 754 21.51 -7.10 -35.85
N CYS A 755 22.58 -7.17 -35.07
CA CYS A 755 23.95 -7.47 -35.53
C CYS A 755 24.03 -8.73 -36.39
N ASN A 756 23.47 -9.85 -35.91
CA ASN A 756 23.56 -11.15 -36.60
C ASN A 756 22.91 -11.10 -38.01
N GLN A 757 21.74 -10.47 -38.13
CA GLN A 757 21.02 -10.36 -39.40
C GLN A 757 21.73 -9.45 -40.40
N VAL A 758 22.29 -8.33 -39.94
CA VAL A 758 23.01 -7.39 -40.80
C VAL A 758 24.34 -7.98 -41.27
N ILE A 759 25.06 -8.70 -40.37
CA ILE A 759 26.32 -9.40 -40.73
C ILE A 759 26.05 -10.49 -41.75
N GLN A 760 25.02 -11.30 -41.58
CA GLN A 760 24.64 -12.33 -42.54
C GLN A 760 24.40 -11.72 -43.93
N ALA A 761 23.58 -10.66 -44.03
CA ALA A 761 23.31 -9.99 -45.28
C ALA A 761 24.55 -9.27 -45.87
N ALA A 762 25.41 -8.71 -45.01
CA ALA A 762 26.65 -8.10 -45.44
C ALA A 762 27.66 -9.11 -45.97
N ASN A 763 27.61 -10.36 -45.59
CA ASN A 763 28.49 -11.45 -46.05
C ASN A 763 27.95 -12.23 -47.25
N GLU A 764 26.69 -12.03 -47.67
CA GLU A 764 26.13 -12.68 -48.85
C GLU A 764 26.87 -12.29 -50.13
N ASN A 765 26.97 -13.28 -51.05
CA ASN A 765 27.60 -13.05 -52.34
C ASN A 765 26.71 -12.17 -53.24
N PRO A 766 27.17 -10.99 -53.69
CA PRO A 766 26.40 -10.11 -54.56
C PRO A 766 25.88 -10.74 -55.83
N ALA A 767 26.67 -11.69 -56.44
CA ALA A 767 26.31 -12.37 -57.66
C ALA A 767 25.04 -13.27 -57.50
N ASP A 768 24.93 -13.93 -56.35
CA ASP A 768 23.78 -14.81 -56.05
C ASP A 768 22.50 -14.01 -55.82
N VAL A 769 22.62 -12.82 -55.17
CA VAL A 769 21.50 -11.91 -54.92
C VAL A 769 20.97 -11.29 -56.21
N VAL A 770 21.81 -10.99 -57.19
CA VAL A 770 21.37 -10.40 -58.47
C VAL A 770 20.79 -11.45 -59.41
N LYS A 771 21.22 -12.73 -59.31
CA LYS A 771 20.71 -13.85 -60.12
C LYS A 771 19.40 -14.46 -59.64
N SER A 772 18.98 -14.21 -58.41
CA SER A 772 17.79 -14.84 -57.78
C SER A 772 16.48 -14.17 -58.20
N GLU A 773 16.25 -13.94 -59.48
CA GLU A 773 14.92 -13.63 -60.05
C GLU A 773 14.27 -14.82 -60.70
#